data_6cd86381580cff28625bab56ce2eef92
#
_entry.id   6cd86381580cff28625bab56ce2eef92
#
_cell.length_a   1.000
_cell.length_b   1.000
_cell.length_c   1.000
_cell.angle_alpha   90.00
_cell.angle_beta   90.00
_cell.angle_gamma   90.00
#
_symmetry.space_group_name_H-M   'P 1'
#
loop_
_entity.id
_entity.type
_entity.pdbx_description
1 polymer ?
#
loop_
_entity_poly.entity_id
_entity_poly.type
_entity_poly.pdbx_seq_one_letter_code
_entity_poly.pdbx_strand_id
1 'polypeptide(L)'
;MRSSVYVGRVGGLAVALGVGVAVATGYGCGQAWADTSGASGESSSESASTTTSDSTAAEQPKGSETTASPSPESTASEAPTSVVVSTGGANTSSESKDDEPATKPTKPAKKPKPKAKVSAPTTKVDDAEAKVDTGSRAAVDTSEQAKPASSFAAQTMSAATDLSTAAVTTLNVPSLRPWPTAYDPTTVVTYVGGLVSSVVKAVLDPFAAGAPAGPAQPLTVWTLLAWVRRELFNGTPTTHPVINSQSNGLVTGNLGAVDPDGDPLTYTVVGTPHNGGTVEVDQNGNFTYRPMNAMLAVGGTDQFTVVVSDESAGLHVHGPLGLAKFVPILGNFLNPGGGDAVAQTVVVNIDPQAGVDLSFPANFHWGVAHAGFQAEGGPGSPIDPNSDWYKWVHDPINQLLGLTHGVPENGPGTYVQYDSDAGLAHDALGMNTFRMSIEWSRIFPNSTASVDVSDEGGGVSLADLQALDALANQDEVQHYRDVFTSLRAHDLEPLITVNHFTLPSWVHDPTTTRLLAQLGLPAQDAGWLSSDTPVEFQKYAAYVAWKYGDQVDNWTVLNEPVPPVLTEFLAIPTVVPSWPPGLIRPDLASTFLVNEAKGYVAAYDEMHKWDTTVATAGQPAAFVGFANNMIPARPANPVNPNDVQAADAWNAFYNRWFPNAVINGWVDANLDGIQTPDELHPEMANKVDFMGVQYYGSQPMQGFGVAPIPGFPWLKGLPVRCAASDPTCSDFNQPTDPGGLREVLDIAASYKLADGTTQVPIWITENGIADANDSKRPSYIVNHIAVVQDEIAHGMDIRGYTYWSFVDNLEWANGYDLEFGLYGSDPTTPELERTPKPASISAISSITKDVNHSLPLSVLAMYIPGAV
;
A
#
# COMPACT_ATOMS: atom_id res chain seq x y z
N MET A 1 -11.14 -27.73 8.47
CA MET A 1 -10.21 -28.38 9.41
C MET A 1 -9.02 -28.98 8.68
N ARG A 2 -8.13 -28.14 8.16
CA ARG A 2 -6.80 -28.56 7.65
C ARG A 2 -5.83 -27.36 7.72
N SER A 3 -5.39 -26.97 8.90
CA SER A 3 -4.35 -25.95 9.06
C SER A 3 -3.48 -26.19 10.30
N SER A 4 -2.84 -27.35 10.40
CA SER A 4 -1.95 -27.62 11.54
C SER A 4 -0.69 -28.40 11.24
N VAL A 5 -0.11 -28.36 10.04
CA VAL A 5 1.10 -29.17 9.71
C VAL A 5 2.35 -28.36 9.30
N TYR A 6 2.31 -27.02 9.21
CA TYR A 6 3.42 -26.26 8.63
C TYR A 6 4.36 -25.50 9.60
N VAL A 7 4.29 -25.73 10.91
CA VAL A 7 5.11 -24.97 11.90
C VAL A 7 6.52 -25.55 12.13
N GLY A 8 6.93 -26.64 11.52
CA GLY A 8 8.10 -27.42 11.95
C GLY A 8 9.44 -27.20 11.20
N ARG A 9 9.52 -26.43 10.10
CA ARG A 9 10.71 -26.47 9.22
C ARG A 9 11.47 -25.14 8.97
N VAL A 10 11.06 -24.03 9.51
CA VAL A 10 11.64 -22.70 9.22
C VAL A 10 12.76 -22.26 10.19
N GLY A 11 12.98 -22.96 11.29
CA GLY A 11 13.96 -22.53 12.33
C GLY A 11 15.44 -22.58 11.92
N GLY A 12 15.79 -23.26 10.86
CA GLY A 12 17.20 -23.52 10.52
C GLY A 12 17.91 -22.46 9.66
N LEU A 13 17.18 -21.71 8.85
CA LEU A 13 17.76 -20.76 7.89
C LEU A 13 17.80 -19.31 8.41
N ALA A 14 16.89 -18.94 9.30
CA ALA A 14 16.83 -17.62 9.90
C ALA A 14 17.99 -17.31 10.86
N VAL A 15 18.62 -18.34 11.43
CA VAL A 15 19.78 -18.19 12.33
C VAL A 15 21.05 -17.81 11.58
N ALA A 16 21.15 -18.14 10.29
CA ALA A 16 22.35 -17.86 9.48
C ALA A 16 22.44 -16.42 8.98
N LEU A 17 21.35 -15.64 9.03
CA LEU A 17 21.27 -14.28 8.46
C LEU A 17 21.07 -13.16 9.50
N GLY A 18 21.15 -13.48 10.82
CA GLY A 18 20.99 -12.48 11.87
C GLY A 18 19.54 -11.99 12.06
N VAL A 19 18.56 -12.54 11.34
CA VAL A 19 17.13 -12.20 11.43
C VAL A 19 16.42 -13.10 12.47
N GLY A 20 17.07 -14.12 12.98
CA GLY A 20 16.50 -15.13 13.88
C GLY A 20 16.02 -14.62 15.24
N VAL A 21 16.40 -13.41 15.66
CA VAL A 21 15.97 -12.86 16.97
C VAL A 21 14.62 -12.18 16.89
N ALA A 22 14.26 -11.62 15.75
CA ALA A 22 12.98 -10.91 15.58
C ALA A 22 11.79 -11.87 15.35
N VAL A 23 12.04 -13.06 14.78
CA VAL A 23 10.98 -14.05 14.52
C VAL A 23 10.68 -14.91 15.77
N ALA A 24 11.64 -15.07 16.68
CA ALA A 24 11.43 -15.86 17.91
C ALA A 24 10.61 -15.13 18.99
N THR A 25 10.46 -13.80 18.90
CA THR A 25 9.71 -12.99 19.87
C THR A 25 8.27 -12.69 19.47
N GLY A 26 7.87 -13.06 18.25
CA GLY A 26 6.48 -12.90 17.74
C GLY A 26 5.45 -13.87 18.35
N TYR A 27 5.86 -14.80 19.19
CA TYR A 27 4.97 -15.67 19.95
C TYR A 27 4.96 -15.24 21.42
N GLY A 28 4.14 -14.27 21.77
CA GLY A 28 3.91 -14.03 23.18
C GLY A 28 3.52 -12.64 23.65
N CYS A 29 2.93 -11.79 22.84
CA CYS A 29 2.30 -10.55 23.32
C CYS A 29 0.96 -10.31 22.60
N GLY A 30 0.08 -11.30 22.69
CA GLY A 30 -1.34 -11.09 22.53
C GLY A 30 -1.92 -10.84 23.91
N GLN A 31 -1.83 -9.63 24.42
CA GLN A 31 -2.71 -9.22 25.51
C GLN A 31 -2.85 -7.72 25.60
N ALA A 32 -4.10 -7.40 25.71
CA ALA A 32 -4.69 -6.24 26.37
C ALA A 32 -5.06 -5.06 25.49
N TRP A 33 -6.16 -5.21 24.79
CA TRP A 33 -7.19 -4.19 24.72
C TRP A 33 -8.46 -4.81 25.31
N ALA A 34 -8.61 -4.72 26.63
CA ALA A 34 -9.88 -5.02 27.29
C ALA A 34 -9.96 -4.24 28.60
N ASP A 35 -10.97 -3.42 28.67
CA ASP A 35 -11.71 -2.88 29.81
C ASP A 35 -11.06 -2.94 31.20
N THR A 36 -10.82 -1.78 31.79
CA THR A 36 -10.78 -1.56 33.22
C THR A 36 -11.99 -0.78 33.67
N SER A 37 -13.06 -1.48 34.03
CA SER A 37 -14.03 -0.98 35.02
C SER A 37 -13.83 -1.76 36.31
N GLY A 38 -13.53 -1.02 37.38
CA GLY A 38 -13.05 -1.56 38.63
C GLY A 38 -14.06 -2.30 39.48
N ALA A 39 -13.54 -3.07 40.39
CA ALA A 39 -13.97 -3.14 41.79
C ALA A 39 -13.01 -3.96 42.65
N SER A 40 -12.72 -3.40 43.79
CA SER A 40 -11.92 -3.89 44.93
C SER A 40 -12.44 -5.18 45.56
N GLY A 41 -11.52 -6.01 46.13
CA GLY A 41 -11.89 -7.01 47.10
C GLY A 41 -10.85 -8.11 47.34
N GLU A 42 -10.35 -8.15 48.53
CA GLU A 42 -9.27 -8.87 49.18
C GLU A 42 -9.18 -10.42 49.04
N SER A 43 -7.93 -10.83 49.04
CA SER A 43 -7.20 -11.95 49.67
C SER A 43 -7.86 -13.30 49.93
N SER A 44 -7.22 -14.38 49.58
CA SER A 44 -6.42 -15.31 50.38
C SER A 44 -6.17 -16.66 49.71
N SER A 45 -4.99 -17.09 49.90
CA SER A 45 -4.22 -18.30 49.72
C SER A 45 -4.89 -19.68 49.74
N GLU A 46 -4.13 -20.56 49.09
CA GLU A 46 -3.77 -21.99 49.36
C GLU A 46 -4.35 -23.07 48.47
N SER A 47 -3.49 -23.61 47.70
CA SER A 47 -2.82 -24.92 47.58
C SER A 47 -3.68 -26.20 47.37
N ALA A 48 -3.27 -26.87 46.28
CA ALA A 48 -2.89 -28.28 46.17
C ALA A 48 -3.96 -29.36 45.88
N SER A 49 -3.65 -30.06 44.82
CA SER A 49 -3.55 -31.51 44.61
C SER A 49 -4.75 -32.28 44.06
N THR A 50 -4.49 -32.79 42.87
CA THR A 50 -4.59 -34.18 42.38
C THR A 50 -5.88 -34.97 42.56
N THR A 51 -6.37 -35.53 41.50
CA THR A 51 -6.50 -36.91 41.04
C THR A 51 -7.84 -37.26 40.41
N THR A 52 -7.72 -37.70 39.19
CA THR A 52 -8.29 -38.87 38.50
C THR A 52 -9.76 -39.31 38.70
N SER A 53 -10.31 -39.58 37.52
CA SER A 53 -11.09 -40.75 37.09
C SER A 53 -12.64 -40.71 37.14
N ASP A 54 -13.10 -40.90 35.94
CA ASP A 54 -13.96 -41.98 35.45
C ASP A 54 -15.49 -41.85 35.50
N SER A 55 -16.04 -41.92 34.31
CA SER A 55 -17.12 -42.75 33.77
C SER A 55 -18.59 -42.48 34.12
N THR A 56 -19.34 -42.65 33.06
CA THR A 56 -20.67 -43.24 32.84
C THR A 56 -21.90 -42.34 32.88
N ALA A 57 -22.45 -42.10 31.69
CA ALA A 57 -23.67 -42.65 31.07
C ALA A 57 -25.07 -42.35 31.67
N ALA A 58 -25.94 -42.00 30.70
CA ALA A 58 -27.40 -42.23 30.67
C ALA A 58 -28.31 -41.27 31.48
N GLU A 59 -29.36 -40.69 31.02
CA GLU A 59 -30.55 -41.08 30.31
C GLU A 59 -31.50 -39.88 30.22
N GLN A 60 -32.26 -39.81 29.13
CA GLN A 60 -33.50 -39.01 29.01
C GLN A 60 -34.65 -39.62 29.84
N PRO A 61 -35.75 -38.88 30.16
CA PRO A 61 -36.94 -39.04 29.36
C PRO A 61 -37.83 -37.79 29.16
N LYS A 62 -38.38 -37.68 27.98
CA LYS A 62 -39.74 -37.67 27.42
C LYS A 62 -40.93 -37.13 28.25
N GLY A 63 -41.73 -36.43 27.47
CA GLY A 63 -43.21 -36.34 27.53
C GLY A 63 -43.72 -34.94 27.81
N SER A 64 -44.72 -34.39 27.22
CA SER A 64 -45.71 -34.75 26.20
C SER A 64 -46.68 -33.57 26.06
N GLU A 65 -47.14 -33.33 24.82
CA GLU A 65 -48.48 -32.95 24.40
C GLU A 65 -49.19 -31.73 25.02
N THR A 66 -49.93 -30.91 24.35
CA THR A 66 -50.92 -30.90 23.23
C THR A 66 -51.45 -29.47 23.17
N THR A 67 -51.85 -28.80 22.16
CA THR A 67 -53.00 -28.86 21.24
C THR A 67 -53.14 -27.56 20.46
N ALA A 68 -53.24 -27.70 19.17
CA ALA A 68 -54.31 -27.33 18.23
C ALA A 68 -54.63 -25.89 17.86
N SER A 69 -54.57 -25.68 16.54
CA SER A 69 -55.17 -24.65 15.70
C SER A 69 -56.70 -24.42 15.88
N PRO A 70 -57.31 -23.37 15.20
CA PRO A 70 -57.52 -23.43 13.75
C PRO A 70 -57.54 -22.07 12.99
N SER A 71 -57.42 -22.18 11.68
CA SER A 71 -57.83 -21.20 10.67
C SER A 71 -59.35 -21.15 10.46
N PRO A 72 -59.88 -20.09 9.73
CA PRO A 72 -60.52 -20.40 8.44
C PRO A 72 -60.19 -19.38 7.33
N GLU A 73 -59.87 -19.87 6.07
CA GLU A 73 -60.69 -19.84 4.84
C GLU A 73 -61.51 -18.54 4.59
N SER A 74 -61.58 -17.96 3.45
CA SER A 74 -61.42 -18.18 2.02
C SER A 74 -62.11 -16.99 1.32
N THR A 75 -61.69 -16.59 0.15
CA THR A 75 -62.55 -16.62 -1.03
C THR A 75 -61.80 -16.13 -2.29
N ALA A 76 -61.98 -16.91 -3.33
CA ALA A 76 -61.52 -16.72 -4.70
C ALA A 76 -62.46 -15.80 -5.51
N SER A 77 -61.96 -15.24 -6.60
CA SER A 77 -62.67 -15.02 -7.87
C SER A 77 -61.67 -14.49 -8.90
N GLU A 78 -61.29 -15.25 -9.81
CA GLU A 78 -61.68 -15.45 -11.22
C GLU A 78 -61.02 -14.51 -12.22
N ALA A 79 -60.33 -15.19 -13.14
CA ALA A 79 -59.87 -14.68 -14.45
C ALA A 79 -60.99 -14.53 -15.43
N PRO A 80 -60.79 -13.90 -16.59
CA PRO A 80 -61.09 -14.63 -17.82
C PRO A 80 -60.00 -14.60 -18.90
N THR A 81 -59.99 -15.71 -19.56
CA THR A 81 -59.35 -16.23 -20.76
C THR A 81 -59.73 -15.58 -22.08
N SER A 82 -58.80 -15.89 -23.02
CA SER A 82 -58.96 -16.12 -24.49
C SER A 82 -58.86 -14.88 -25.40
N VAL A 83 -58.23 -14.94 -26.60
CA VAL A 83 -58.45 -15.85 -27.74
C VAL A 83 -57.28 -15.76 -28.71
N VAL A 84 -56.92 -16.90 -29.24
CA VAL A 84 -56.06 -17.19 -30.38
C VAL A 84 -56.71 -16.77 -31.69
N VAL A 85 -55.94 -16.30 -32.65
CA VAL A 85 -56.19 -16.61 -34.08
C VAL A 85 -54.89 -16.78 -34.85
N SER A 86 -54.81 -17.95 -35.48
CA SER A 86 -53.81 -18.42 -36.43
C SER A 86 -54.32 -18.22 -37.86
N THR A 87 -53.40 -17.99 -38.76
CA THR A 87 -53.48 -18.47 -40.21
C THR A 87 -52.08 -18.25 -40.79
N GLY A 88 -51.36 -19.13 -41.41
CA GLY A 88 -51.73 -20.34 -42.18
C GLY A 88 -51.12 -20.28 -43.56
N GLY A 89 -50.38 -21.32 -43.94
CA GLY A 89 -50.12 -21.72 -45.33
C GLY A 89 -48.66 -21.56 -45.77
N ALA A 90 -47.90 -22.52 -45.98
CA ALA A 90 -47.87 -23.84 -46.55
C ALA A 90 -46.95 -23.92 -47.81
N ASN A 91 -45.98 -24.88 -47.66
CA ASN A 91 -45.49 -25.82 -48.72
C ASN A 91 -44.66 -25.29 -49.89
N THR A 92 -43.58 -25.97 -50.31
CA THR A 92 -43.31 -27.40 -50.58
C THR A 92 -41.80 -27.57 -50.82
N SER A 93 -41.15 -28.53 -50.23
CA SER A 93 -40.67 -29.85 -50.65
C SER A 93 -39.86 -29.98 -51.91
N SER A 94 -38.66 -30.58 -51.82
CA SER A 94 -38.18 -31.86 -52.42
C SER A 94 -36.65 -31.97 -52.25
N GLU A 95 -36.17 -32.89 -51.50
CA GLU A 95 -35.61 -34.22 -51.67
C GLU A 95 -34.76 -34.44 -52.91
N SER A 96 -33.50 -34.82 -52.72
CA SER A 96 -32.84 -36.14 -53.02
C SER A 96 -31.33 -35.97 -52.96
N LYS A 97 -30.64 -36.65 -52.04
CA LYS A 97 -30.01 -37.98 -52.11
C LYS A 97 -28.94 -38.17 -53.17
N ASP A 98 -27.81 -38.58 -52.66
CA ASP A 98 -26.82 -39.65 -52.87
C ASP A 98 -25.53 -39.14 -53.58
N ASP A 99 -24.30 -39.46 -53.25
CA ASP A 99 -23.61 -40.64 -52.72
C ASP A 99 -22.12 -40.28 -52.51
N GLU A 100 -21.56 -40.87 -51.50
CA GLU A 100 -20.09 -40.99 -51.21
C GLU A 100 -19.48 -41.99 -52.23
N PRO A 101 -18.13 -42.06 -52.50
CA PRO A 101 -17.30 -42.73 -51.53
C PRO A 101 -15.84 -42.22 -51.35
N ALA A 102 -15.36 -42.62 -50.23
CA ALA A 102 -14.01 -42.51 -49.65
C ALA A 102 -12.85 -42.99 -50.52
N THR A 103 -11.67 -42.35 -50.34
CA THR A 103 -10.38 -43.09 -50.24
C THR A 103 -9.31 -42.27 -49.55
N LYS A 104 -8.80 -42.82 -48.45
CA LYS A 104 -7.48 -42.59 -47.84
C LYS A 104 -6.50 -43.65 -48.37
N PRO A 105 -5.21 -43.69 -48.07
CA PRO A 105 -4.19 -42.68 -47.78
C PRO A 105 -2.85 -42.97 -48.53
N THR A 106 -1.87 -42.04 -48.49
CA THR A 106 -0.44 -42.43 -48.52
C THR A 106 0.50 -41.32 -48.04
N LYS A 107 1.27 -41.60 -47.04
CA LYS A 107 2.62 -41.09 -46.71
C LYS A 107 3.62 -42.11 -47.23
N PRO A 108 4.94 -41.91 -47.28
CA PRO A 108 5.85 -40.79 -47.01
C PRO A 108 7.04 -40.72 -48.02
N ALA A 109 7.89 -39.65 -47.93
CA ALA A 109 9.29 -39.80 -48.32
C ALA A 109 10.21 -38.71 -47.71
N LYS A 110 11.34 -39.16 -47.23
CA LYS A 110 12.42 -38.49 -46.49
C LYS A 110 13.33 -37.64 -47.38
N LYS A 111 13.95 -36.66 -46.69
CA LYS A 111 15.24 -35.96 -46.81
C LYS A 111 16.21 -36.42 -47.94
N PRO A 112 17.12 -35.48 -48.39
CA PRO A 112 18.45 -35.46 -47.72
C PRO A 112 19.10 -34.11 -47.50
N LYS A 113 19.95 -34.02 -46.46
CA LYS A 113 21.05 -33.08 -46.30
C LYS A 113 22.18 -33.44 -47.29
N PRO A 114 23.04 -32.46 -47.65
CA PRO A 114 24.47 -32.73 -47.40
C PRO A 114 25.26 -31.57 -46.75
N LYS A 115 26.35 -32.04 -46.17
CA LYS A 115 27.45 -31.40 -45.47
C LYS A 115 28.47 -30.72 -46.42
N ALA A 116 29.25 -29.81 -45.85
CA ALA A 116 30.70 -29.74 -45.72
C ALA A 116 31.15 -28.28 -46.01
N LYS A 117 31.79 -27.63 -44.99
CA LYS A 117 33.21 -27.60 -44.61
C LYS A 117 34.11 -26.67 -45.45
N VAL A 118 34.87 -25.88 -44.65
CA VAL A 118 36.29 -25.45 -44.82
C VAL A 118 36.43 -23.96 -45.10
N SER A 119 37.05 -23.18 -44.30
CA SER A 119 38.24 -22.93 -43.55
C SER A 119 38.56 -21.47 -43.53
N ALA A 120 39.09 -21.02 -42.43
CA ALA A 120 39.72 -19.69 -42.21
C ALA A 120 41.00 -19.54 -43.01
N PRO A 121 41.49 -18.28 -43.14
CA PRO A 121 42.82 -18.10 -42.56
C PRO A 121 42.98 -16.80 -41.73
N THR A 122 43.80 -16.96 -40.74
CA THR A 122 44.49 -16.00 -39.88
C THR A 122 45.55 -15.15 -40.60
N THR A 123 45.74 -13.88 -40.22
CA THR A 123 47.04 -13.18 -40.06
C THR A 123 46.77 -11.93 -39.18
N LYS A 124 47.29 -11.85 -38.03
CA LYS A 124 48.54 -11.41 -37.41
C LYS A 124 48.91 -9.94 -37.67
N VAL A 125 48.85 -9.17 -36.57
CA VAL A 125 49.87 -8.35 -35.89
C VAL A 125 50.34 -7.13 -36.65
N ASP A 126 50.28 -5.93 -36.02
CA ASP A 126 51.46 -5.23 -35.54
C ASP A 126 51.09 -4.02 -34.64
N ASP A 127 51.90 -3.92 -33.58
CA ASP A 127 51.96 -2.89 -32.56
C ASP A 127 52.48 -1.55 -33.15
N ALA A 128 52.03 -0.41 -32.53
CA ALA A 128 52.89 0.77 -32.39
C ALA A 128 52.47 1.63 -31.20
N GLU A 129 53.29 1.62 -30.17
CA GLU A 129 53.41 2.62 -29.11
C GLU A 129 53.84 3.99 -29.65
N ALA A 130 53.41 5.09 -28.98
CA ALA A 130 54.25 6.27 -28.64
C ALA A 130 53.41 7.24 -27.81
N LYS A 131 53.71 7.36 -26.54
CA LYS A 131 54.43 8.37 -25.76
C LYS A 131 53.90 9.82 -25.76
N VAL A 132 53.41 10.16 -24.57
CA VAL A 132 53.77 11.28 -23.67
C VAL A 132 54.23 12.58 -24.29
N ASP A 133 53.57 13.70 -24.00
CA ASP A 133 54.27 14.86 -23.51
C ASP A 133 53.42 15.77 -22.63
N THR A 134 54.07 16.27 -21.60
CA THR A 134 53.70 17.18 -20.54
C THR A 134 53.84 18.64 -20.95
N GLY A 135 52.98 19.52 -20.51
CA GLY A 135 53.15 20.97 -20.66
C GLY A 135 52.21 21.84 -19.87
N SER A 136 52.62 22.22 -18.79
CA SER A 136 52.48 23.22 -17.76
C SER A 136 52.02 24.63 -18.16
N ARG A 137 51.21 25.25 -17.25
CA ARG A 137 51.12 26.68 -16.85
C ARG A 137 50.39 27.71 -17.75
N ALA A 138 49.40 28.42 -17.21
CA ALA A 138 49.59 29.64 -16.42
C ALA A 138 48.21 30.21 -15.99
N ALA A 139 48.19 30.74 -14.78
CA ALA A 139 47.11 31.49 -14.15
C ALA A 139 46.98 32.91 -14.75
N VAL A 140 45.76 33.44 -14.82
CA VAL A 140 45.49 34.87 -14.69
C VAL A 140 44.20 35.08 -13.89
N ASP A 141 44.37 35.86 -12.87
CA ASP A 141 43.42 36.45 -11.94
C ASP A 141 42.58 37.54 -12.62
N THR A 142 41.32 37.65 -12.32
CA THR A 142 40.67 38.96 -12.10
C THR A 142 39.27 38.77 -11.45
N SER A 143 39.17 39.43 -10.35
CA SER A 143 37.98 39.71 -9.53
C SER A 143 36.87 40.47 -10.29
N GLU A 144 35.59 40.19 -9.98
CA GLU A 144 34.63 41.26 -9.65
C GLU A 144 33.38 40.72 -8.93
N GLN A 145 32.93 41.49 -8.01
CA GLN A 145 31.91 41.28 -7.01
C GLN A 145 30.50 41.35 -7.57
N ALA A 146 29.58 40.52 -7.05
CA ALA A 146 28.20 40.92 -6.82
C ALA A 146 27.63 40.19 -5.61
N LYS A 147 26.98 40.97 -4.77
CA LYS A 147 26.49 40.69 -3.41
C LYS A 147 25.11 40.05 -3.41
N PRO A 148 24.62 39.56 -2.28
CA PRO A 148 23.93 38.29 -2.12
C PRO A 148 22.44 38.41 -1.89
N ALA A 149 21.70 37.32 -2.13
CA ALA A 149 20.34 37.12 -1.62
C ALA A 149 20.37 36.09 -0.49
N SER A 150 19.63 36.48 0.51
CA SER A 150 19.56 36.09 1.89
C SER A 150 19.47 34.62 2.26
N SER A 151 20.31 34.27 3.21
CA SER A 151 20.36 33.13 4.12
C SER A 151 19.14 32.99 5.04
N PHE A 152 18.48 31.86 5.03
CA PHE A 152 17.65 31.40 6.17
C PHE A 152 18.02 29.99 6.64
N ALA A 153 18.86 29.27 5.88
CA ALA A 153 19.27 27.91 6.23
C ALA A 153 20.56 27.79 7.06
N ALA A 154 21.30 28.89 7.24
CA ALA A 154 22.60 28.88 7.95
C ALA A 154 22.51 29.16 9.47
N GLN A 155 21.33 29.49 10.00
CA GLN A 155 21.21 29.80 11.45
C GLN A 155 20.82 28.60 12.31
N THR A 156 20.25 27.55 11.75
CA THR A 156 19.90 26.34 12.50
C THR A 156 21.08 25.36 12.67
N MET A 157 22.02 25.33 11.75
CA MET A 157 23.21 24.47 11.88
C MET A 157 24.31 25.06 12.76
N SER A 158 24.35 26.39 12.92
CA SER A 158 25.31 27.04 13.82
C SER A 158 24.98 26.86 15.30
N ALA A 159 23.70 26.70 15.64
CA ALA A 159 23.26 26.47 17.01
C ALA A 159 23.55 25.03 17.50
N ALA A 160 23.52 24.05 16.63
CA ALA A 160 23.84 22.65 16.98
C ALA A 160 25.35 22.42 17.18
N THR A 161 26.20 23.13 16.41
CA THR A 161 27.66 23.04 16.52
C THR A 161 28.17 23.79 17.74
N ASP A 162 27.51 24.88 18.15
CA ASP A 162 27.89 25.63 19.36
C ASP A 162 27.49 24.89 20.62
N LEU A 163 26.41 24.10 20.60
CA LEU A 163 26.02 23.25 21.76
C LEU A 163 26.98 22.08 21.96
N SER A 164 27.50 21.48 20.91
CA SER A 164 28.46 20.36 21.04
C SER A 164 29.84 20.82 21.48
N THR A 165 30.30 22.01 21.06
CA THR A 165 31.58 22.59 21.51
C THR A 165 31.49 23.19 22.90
N ALA A 166 30.36 23.74 23.33
CA ALA A 166 30.18 24.26 24.70
C ALA A 166 30.13 23.11 25.73
N ALA A 167 29.55 21.97 25.39
CA ALA A 167 29.51 20.79 26.28
C ALA A 167 30.89 20.14 26.45
N VAL A 168 31.77 20.20 25.45
CA VAL A 168 33.14 19.62 25.57
C VAL A 168 34.11 20.54 26.25
N THR A 169 33.91 21.86 26.26
CA THR A 169 34.82 22.83 26.91
C THR A 169 34.53 23.06 28.39
N THR A 170 33.41 22.56 28.91
CA THR A 170 33.07 22.73 30.35
C THR A 170 33.39 21.51 31.23
N LEU A 171 33.82 20.40 30.66
CA LEU A 171 34.39 19.29 31.44
C LEU A 171 35.84 19.63 31.84
N ASN A 172 36.00 20.60 32.73
CA ASN A 172 37.23 20.75 33.47
C ASN A 172 37.33 19.59 34.44
N VAL A 173 37.81 18.46 33.95
CA VAL A 173 38.21 17.34 34.82
C VAL A 173 39.39 17.84 35.63
N PRO A 174 39.28 18.03 36.94
CA PRO A 174 40.42 18.41 37.74
C PRO A 174 41.49 17.35 37.54
N SER A 175 42.72 17.74 37.19
CA SER A 175 43.85 16.84 37.16
C SER A 175 43.91 16.05 38.43
N LEU A 176 43.73 14.75 38.36
CA LEU A 176 43.86 13.82 39.51
C LEU A 176 45.21 14.08 40.14
N ARG A 177 45.23 14.66 41.31
CA ARG A 177 46.43 14.71 42.14
C ARG A 177 46.83 13.26 42.48
N PRO A 178 48.11 12.94 42.52
CA PRO A 178 48.55 11.63 42.93
C PRO A 178 47.94 11.24 44.27
N TRP A 179 47.49 10.01 44.38
CA TRP A 179 46.93 9.43 45.62
C TRP A 179 47.86 9.72 46.83
N PRO A 180 47.33 10.19 47.99
CA PRO A 180 48.17 10.44 49.17
C PRO A 180 48.76 9.13 49.65
N THR A 181 50.07 9.14 49.88
CA THR A 181 50.85 8.00 50.34
C THR A 181 50.69 7.68 51.82
N ALA A 182 49.87 8.47 52.59
CA ALA A 182 49.56 8.21 53.97
C ALA A 182 48.03 8.07 54.14
N TYR A 183 47.60 7.01 54.81
CA TYR A 183 46.21 6.69 55.12
C TYR A 183 45.71 7.60 56.27
N ASP A 184 45.01 8.67 55.87
CA ASP A 184 44.23 9.51 56.81
C ASP A 184 42.76 9.42 56.39
N PRO A 185 41.87 8.79 57.19
CA PRO A 185 40.48 8.57 56.86
C PRO A 185 39.71 9.90 56.62
N THR A 186 40.07 10.97 57.24
CA THR A 186 39.45 12.30 57.09
C THR A 186 39.79 12.91 55.74
N THR A 187 41.02 12.73 55.28
CA THR A 187 41.47 13.19 53.96
C THR A 187 40.76 12.39 52.78
N VAL A 188 40.59 11.09 52.97
CA VAL A 188 39.87 10.22 51.97
C VAL A 188 38.42 10.61 51.94
N VAL A 189 37.76 10.86 53.08
CA VAL A 189 36.32 11.25 53.04
C VAL A 189 36.17 12.66 52.45
N THR A 190 37.08 13.61 52.71
CA THR A 190 37.04 14.92 52.09
C THR A 190 37.33 14.86 50.56
N TYR A 191 38.30 13.99 50.17
CA TYR A 191 38.62 13.80 48.74
C TYR A 191 37.49 13.12 47.98
N VAL A 192 36.93 12.01 48.51
CA VAL A 192 35.79 11.31 47.93
C VAL A 192 34.53 12.21 47.92
N GLY A 193 34.29 12.93 49.02
CA GLY A 193 33.18 13.89 49.09
C GLY A 193 33.31 15.02 48.07
N GLY A 194 34.54 15.56 47.88
CA GLY A 194 34.84 16.56 46.87
C GLY A 194 34.73 16.00 45.44
N LEU A 195 35.14 14.77 45.22
CA LEU A 195 35.01 14.11 43.92
C LEU A 195 33.51 13.79 43.57
N VAL A 196 32.79 13.26 44.55
CA VAL A 196 31.33 13.03 44.40
C VAL A 196 30.61 14.37 44.20
N SER A 197 30.93 15.40 44.96
CA SER A 197 30.34 16.74 44.76
C SER A 197 30.67 17.33 43.41
N SER A 198 31.88 17.14 42.88
CA SER A 198 32.31 17.66 41.61
C SER A 198 31.68 16.88 40.43
N VAL A 199 31.56 15.55 40.57
CA VAL A 199 30.87 14.68 39.56
C VAL A 199 29.38 14.97 39.60
N VAL A 200 28.77 15.05 40.81
CA VAL A 200 27.36 15.42 40.96
C VAL A 200 27.11 16.79 40.31
N LYS A 201 27.96 17.79 40.59
CA LYS A 201 27.83 19.12 40.00
C LYS A 201 28.05 19.12 38.48
N ALA A 202 29.08 18.43 37.98
CA ALA A 202 29.34 18.35 36.53
C ALA A 202 28.27 17.60 35.75
N VAL A 203 27.62 16.59 36.35
CA VAL A 203 26.51 15.83 35.74
C VAL A 203 25.19 16.58 35.88
N LEU A 204 24.97 17.33 36.94
CA LEU A 204 23.69 17.91 37.31
C LEU A 204 23.52 19.40 36.95
N ASP A 205 24.62 20.17 36.81
CA ASP A 205 24.55 21.60 36.42
C ASP A 205 23.91 21.82 35.05
N PRO A 206 24.11 20.96 34.00
CA PRO A 206 23.39 21.10 32.74
C PRO A 206 21.88 20.90 32.88
N PHE A 207 21.43 20.10 33.85
CA PHE A 207 20.01 19.82 34.09
C PHE A 207 19.32 20.83 35.00
N ALA A 208 20.09 21.58 35.78
CA ALA A 208 19.57 22.62 36.65
C ALA A 208 19.15 23.90 35.91
N ALA A 209 19.56 24.07 34.66
CA ALA A 209 19.26 25.26 33.86
C ALA A 209 17.78 25.40 33.46
N GLY A 210 16.98 24.33 33.57
CA GLY A 210 15.55 24.32 33.30
C GLY A 210 14.65 24.22 34.53
N ALA A 211 15.22 24.12 35.72
CA ALA A 211 14.44 24.08 36.96
C ALA A 211 13.79 25.44 37.23
N PRO A 212 12.51 25.53 37.63
CA PRO A 212 11.91 26.78 38.04
C PRO A 212 12.75 27.40 39.15
N ALA A 213 12.92 28.73 39.09
CA ALA A 213 13.69 29.45 40.08
C ALA A 213 13.15 29.11 41.48
N GLY A 214 13.88 28.27 42.20
CA GLY A 214 13.53 27.89 43.55
C GLY A 214 13.52 29.11 44.46
N PRO A 215 12.80 29.09 45.59
CA PRO A 215 12.83 30.16 46.54
C PRO A 215 14.26 30.39 47.00
N ALA A 216 14.66 31.66 47.20
CA ALA A 216 16.00 32.12 47.59
C ALA A 216 16.41 31.65 49.01
N GLN A 217 16.26 30.39 49.28
CA GLN A 217 16.62 29.72 50.54
C GLN A 217 17.69 28.66 50.26
N PRO A 218 18.61 28.37 51.15
CA PRO A 218 19.61 27.33 50.94
C PRO A 218 18.93 25.99 50.69
N LEU A 219 19.46 25.24 49.72
CA LEU A 219 18.98 23.92 49.32
C LEU A 219 18.78 23.02 50.56
N THR A 220 17.54 22.85 50.96
CA THR A 220 17.20 21.88 51.99
C THR A 220 17.29 20.49 51.37
N VAL A 221 17.50 19.47 52.18
CA VAL A 221 17.49 18.05 51.75
C VAL A 221 16.22 17.75 50.98
N TRP A 222 15.11 18.36 51.29
CA TRP A 222 13.81 18.22 50.62
C TRP A 222 13.81 18.80 49.21
N THR A 223 14.46 19.92 48.97
CA THR A 223 14.58 20.53 47.64
C THR A 223 15.47 19.66 46.73
N LEU A 224 16.56 19.11 47.31
CA LEU A 224 17.42 18.17 46.60
C LEU A 224 16.67 16.84 46.26
N LEU A 225 15.91 16.32 47.24
CA LEU A 225 15.12 15.11 47.04
C LEU A 225 13.99 15.34 46.01
N ALA A 226 13.35 16.49 46.04
CA ALA A 226 12.34 16.87 45.04
C ALA A 226 12.95 16.98 43.63
N TRP A 227 14.14 17.56 43.54
CA TRP A 227 14.87 17.65 42.30
C TRP A 227 15.33 16.27 41.79
N VAL A 228 15.94 15.42 42.66
CA VAL A 228 16.30 14.05 42.32
C VAL A 228 15.07 13.25 41.86
N ARG A 229 13.92 13.45 42.50
CA ARG A 229 12.66 12.81 42.10
C ARG A 229 12.27 13.23 40.70
N ARG A 230 12.23 14.52 40.40
CA ARG A 230 11.83 15.06 39.10
C ARG A 230 12.75 14.61 37.96
N GLU A 231 14.07 14.58 38.17
CA GLU A 231 15.03 14.27 37.10
C GLU A 231 15.32 12.77 36.94
N LEU A 232 15.19 11.97 37.99
CA LEU A 232 15.54 10.54 37.97
C LEU A 232 14.34 9.60 38.22
N PHE A 233 13.22 10.13 38.69
CA PHE A 233 11.99 9.39 38.94
C PHE A 233 10.77 10.20 38.51
N ASN A 234 10.88 10.83 37.32
CA ASN A 234 9.79 11.57 36.73
C ASN A 234 8.57 10.67 36.54
N GLY A 235 7.38 11.21 36.70
CA GLY A 235 6.13 10.50 36.51
C GLY A 235 5.69 10.61 35.06
N THR A 236 5.26 9.50 34.48
CA THR A 236 4.67 9.49 33.15
C THR A 236 3.39 10.34 33.13
N PRO A 237 3.14 11.13 32.07
CA PRO A 237 1.90 11.87 31.89
C PRO A 237 0.67 10.97 32.03
N THR A 238 -0.40 11.51 32.58
CA THR A 238 -1.70 10.83 32.69
C THR A 238 -2.78 11.60 31.98
N THR A 239 -3.80 10.89 31.47
CA THR A 239 -4.87 11.49 30.68
C THR A 239 -6.24 11.08 31.21
N HIS A 240 -7.22 12.00 31.15
CA HIS A 240 -8.62 11.75 31.51
C HIS A 240 -9.53 12.50 30.53
N PRO A 241 -9.73 11.97 29.31
CA PRO A 241 -10.49 12.67 28.27
C PRO A 241 -11.93 12.97 28.68
N VAL A 242 -12.36 14.19 28.39
CA VAL A 242 -13.73 14.65 28.62
C VAL A 242 -14.26 15.25 27.33
N ILE A 243 -15.40 14.77 26.88
CA ILE A 243 -16.14 15.37 25.77
C ILE A 243 -17.03 16.48 26.35
N ASN A 244 -16.89 17.70 25.83
CA ASN A 244 -17.61 18.86 26.34
C ASN A 244 -18.97 19.04 25.66
N SER A 245 -19.01 19.04 24.31
CA SER A 245 -20.24 19.26 23.55
C SER A 245 -20.09 18.89 22.09
N GLN A 246 -21.22 18.61 21.45
CA GLN A 246 -21.36 18.64 19.99
C GLN A 246 -22.14 19.90 19.61
N SER A 247 -21.60 20.71 18.71
CA SER A 247 -22.28 21.90 18.20
C SER A 247 -21.79 22.25 16.80
N ASN A 248 -22.68 22.66 15.91
CA ASN A 248 -22.36 23.01 14.52
C ASN A 248 -21.59 21.91 13.76
N GLY A 249 -21.92 20.65 14.01
CA GLY A 249 -21.22 19.51 13.38
C GLY A 249 -19.88 19.15 14.02
N LEU A 250 -19.39 19.88 15.01
CA LEU A 250 -18.10 19.63 15.66
C LEU A 250 -18.28 19.05 17.06
N VAL A 251 -17.45 18.08 17.42
CA VAL A 251 -17.34 17.57 18.78
C VAL A 251 -16.09 18.17 19.43
N THR A 252 -16.27 18.81 20.59
CA THR A 252 -15.16 19.40 21.33
C THR A 252 -14.95 18.72 22.68
N GLY A 253 -13.70 18.69 23.12
CA GLY A 253 -13.35 18.10 24.40
C GLY A 253 -11.97 18.54 24.88
N ASN A 254 -11.52 17.89 25.95
CA ASN A 254 -10.16 18.08 26.45
C ASN A 254 -9.60 16.71 26.89
N LEU A 255 -8.34 16.46 26.62
CA LEU A 255 -7.66 15.21 26.98
C LEU A 255 -7.49 15.04 28.49
N GLY A 256 -7.65 16.12 29.28
CA GLY A 256 -7.48 16.08 30.73
C GLY A 256 -6.08 15.63 31.12
N ALA A 257 -5.09 15.95 30.30
CA ALA A 257 -3.72 15.52 30.49
C ALA A 257 -3.05 16.28 31.63
N VAL A 258 -2.37 15.57 32.49
CA VAL A 258 -1.63 16.12 33.64
C VAL A 258 -0.31 15.39 33.77
N ASP A 259 0.74 16.18 33.88
CA ASP A 259 2.05 15.67 34.29
C ASP A 259 2.17 15.68 35.84
N PRO A 260 2.55 14.56 36.49
CA PRO A 260 2.66 14.48 37.93
C PRO A 260 3.74 15.39 38.57
N ASP A 261 4.74 15.77 37.79
CA ASP A 261 5.85 16.62 38.22
C ASP A 261 5.76 18.06 37.69
N GLY A 262 4.68 18.33 36.89
CA GLY A 262 4.34 19.64 36.35
C GLY A 262 5.15 20.05 35.13
N ASP A 263 5.64 19.08 34.40
CA ASP A 263 6.38 19.28 33.15
C ASP A 263 5.46 19.72 32.01
N PRO A 264 5.94 20.52 31.05
CA PRO A 264 5.14 20.93 29.90
C PRO A 264 4.85 19.76 28.97
N LEU A 265 3.57 19.64 28.58
CA LEU A 265 3.10 18.55 27.72
C LEU A 265 3.01 18.99 26.25
N THR A 266 3.31 18.07 25.38
CA THR A 266 3.07 18.15 23.94
C THR A 266 2.05 17.11 23.51
N TYR A 267 1.33 17.40 22.41
CA TYR A 267 0.23 16.58 21.92
C TYR A 267 0.44 16.28 20.44
N THR A 268 0.45 15.01 20.07
CA THR A 268 0.61 14.57 18.68
C THR A 268 -0.49 13.59 18.32
N VAL A 269 -1.31 13.93 17.33
CA VAL A 269 -2.32 13.02 16.79
C VAL A 269 -1.64 11.93 15.96
N VAL A 270 -2.06 10.68 16.13
CA VAL A 270 -1.51 9.51 15.44
C VAL A 270 -2.42 9.12 14.30
N GLY A 271 -2.04 9.47 13.09
CA GLY A 271 -2.85 9.24 11.90
C GLY A 271 -4.18 10.00 11.92
N THR A 272 -5.11 9.64 11.04
CA THR A 272 -6.48 10.14 11.06
C THR A 272 -7.36 9.31 12.00
N PRO A 273 -8.51 9.87 12.47
CA PRO A 273 -9.54 9.08 13.14
C PRO A 273 -9.98 7.87 12.31
N HIS A 274 -10.23 6.75 12.98
CA HIS A 274 -10.40 5.43 12.35
C HIS A 274 -11.51 5.38 11.28
N ASN A 275 -12.63 6.04 11.54
CA ASN A 275 -13.78 6.03 10.64
C ASN A 275 -13.85 7.28 9.74
N GLY A 276 -12.73 7.97 9.52
CA GLY A 276 -12.59 9.01 8.51
C GLY A 276 -12.96 10.43 8.96
N GLY A 277 -13.13 10.70 10.25
CA GLY A 277 -13.21 12.07 10.75
C GLY A 277 -11.86 12.79 10.71
N THR A 278 -11.82 14.06 11.15
CA THR A 278 -10.57 14.79 11.38
C THR A 278 -10.52 15.35 12.78
N VAL A 279 -9.33 15.52 13.35
CA VAL A 279 -9.15 16.04 14.71
C VAL A 279 -7.96 16.97 14.79
N GLU A 280 -8.13 18.07 15.52
CA GLU A 280 -7.08 19.00 15.90
C GLU A 280 -6.96 19.04 17.42
N VAL A 281 -5.73 19.09 17.95
CA VAL A 281 -5.47 19.21 19.37
C VAL A 281 -4.58 20.41 19.61
N ASP A 282 -5.00 21.31 20.53
CA ASP A 282 -4.21 22.50 20.89
C ASP A 282 -3.16 22.20 21.98
N GLN A 283 -2.32 23.20 22.27
CA GLN A 283 -1.25 23.13 23.28
C GLN A 283 -1.75 22.91 24.73
N ASN A 284 -3.05 23.03 24.97
CA ASN A 284 -3.69 22.80 26.26
C ASN A 284 -4.43 21.48 26.32
N GLY A 285 -4.28 20.65 25.28
CA GLY A 285 -4.97 19.37 25.17
C GLY A 285 -6.46 19.48 24.86
N ASN A 286 -6.95 20.67 24.42
CA ASN A 286 -8.31 20.74 23.89
C ASN A 286 -8.32 20.18 22.49
N PHE A 287 -9.29 19.33 22.20
CA PHE A 287 -9.50 18.81 20.86
C PHE A 287 -10.78 19.31 20.23
N THR A 288 -10.73 19.46 18.91
CA THR A 288 -11.87 19.70 18.04
C THR A 288 -11.90 18.57 17.01
N TYR A 289 -12.93 17.75 17.10
CA TYR A 289 -13.16 16.65 16.18
C TYR A 289 -14.27 17.01 15.19
N ARG A 290 -14.04 16.84 13.89
CA ARG A 290 -15.00 17.01 12.81
C ARG A 290 -15.36 15.62 12.25
N PRO A 291 -16.60 15.15 12.45
CA PRO A 291 -17.09 13.93 11.82
C PRO A 291 -17.18 14.09 10.29
N MET A 292 -17.06 12.99 9.56
CA MET A 292 -17.43 12.98 8.14
C MET A 292 -18.93 13.18 7.95
N ASN A 293 -19.34 13.71 6.80
CA ASN A 293 -20.71 14.04 6.44
C ASN A 293 -21.69 12.86 6.66
N ALA A 294 -21.27 11.65 6.30
CA ALA A 294 -22.08 10.44 6.49
C ALA A 294 -22.42 10.21 7.96
N MET A 295 -21.46 10.37 8.87
CA MET A 295 -21.72 10.27 10.32
C MET A 295 -22.58 11.41 10.84
N LEU A 296 -22.39 12.61 10.32
CA LEU A 296 -23.29 13.74 10.65
C LEU A 296 -24.72 13.47 10.23
N ALA A 297 -24.95 12.76 9.12
CA ALA A 297 -26.29 12.51 8.60
C ALA A 297 -27.07 11.45 9.41
N VAL A 298 -26.41 10.40 9.89
CA VAL A 298 -27.08 9.25 10.55
C VAL A 298 -26.67 9.02 11.99
N GLY A 299 -25.76 9.84 12.53
CA GLY A 299 -25.07 9.55 13.79
C GLY A 299 -23.95 8.57 13.59
N GLY A 300 -23.21 8.27 14.67
CA GLY A 300 -22.13 7.30 14.57
C GLY A 300 -21.16 7.36 15.73
N THR A 301 -20.11 6.55 15.61
CA THR A 301 -19.01 6.50 16.58
C THR A 301 -17.68 6.50 15.82
N ASP A 302 -16.74 7.30 16.29
CA ASP A 302 -15.36 7.30 15.78
C ASP A 302 -14.37 7.32 16.94
N GLN A 303 -13.10 7.07 16.62
CA GLN A 303 -12.02 7.11 17.59
C GLN A 303 -10.74 7.66 16.99
N PHE A 304 -9.97 8.36 17.81
CA PHE A 304 -8.64 8.86 17.44
C PHE A 304 -7.66 8.67 18.60
N THR A 305 -6.38 8.60 18.28
CA THR A 305 -5.31 8.43 19.27
C THR A 305 -4.41 9.65 19.31
N VAL A 306 -4.10 10.12 20.51
CA VAL A 306 -3.17 11.23 20.77
C VAL A 306 -2.05 10.73 21.66
N VAL A 307 -0.81 10.98 21.26
CA VAL A 307 0.37 10.83 22.11
C VAL A 307 0.55 12.11 22.91
N VAL A 308 0.56 11.98 24.23
CA VAL A 308 0.87 13.05 25.18
C VAL A 308 2.25 12.80 25.74
N SER A 309 3.16 13.76 25.58
CA SER A 309 4.57 13.59 25.94
C SER A 309 5.10 14.80 26.71
N ASP A 310 5.95 14.55 27.69
CA ASP A 310 6.73 15.52 28.45
C ASP A 310 8.20 15.62 27.97
N GLU A 311 8.56 14.93 26.88
CA GLU A 311 9.94 14.93 26.34
C GLU A 311 10.48 16.34 26.10
N SER A 312 9.62 17.31 25.82
CA SER A 312 9.99 18.72 25.64
C SER A 312 10.47 19.40 26.90
N ALA A 313 10.26 18.80 28.08
CA ALA A 313 10.75 19.34 29.37
C ALA A 313 12.26 19.22 29.55
N GLY A 314 12.97 18.54 28.66
CA GLY A 314 14.40 18.32 28.70
C GLY A 314 14.78 16.92 29.17
N LEU A 315 16.07 16.69 29.41
CA LEU A 315 16.54 15.35 29.73
C LEU A 315 16.15 14.97 31.17
N HIS A 316 15.23 14.03 31.29
CA HIS A 316 14.78 13.43 32.56
C HIS A 316 14.60 11.89 32.36
N VAL A 317 14.35 11.18 33.47
CA VAL A 317 14.28 9.71 33.45
C VAL A 317 13.11 9.22 34.33
N HIS A 318 12.27 8.37 33.73
CA HIS A 318 11.15 7.75 34.42
C HIS A 318 11.57 6.49 35.18
N GLY A 319 12.32 6.70 36.28
CA GLY A 319 12.82 5.63 37.15
C GLY A 319 13.92 4.77 36.55
N PRO A 320 14.29 3.65 37.21
CA PRO A 320 15.39 2.80 36.76
C PRO A 320 15.22 2.19 35.38
N LEU A 321 13.97 1.92 34.96
CA LEU A 321 13.66 1.37 33.62
C LEU A 321 13.80 2.44 32.54
N GLY A 322 13.53 3.71 32.85
CA GLY A 322 13.76 4.83 31.96
C GLY A 322 15.23 5.02 31.58
N LEU A 323 16.18 4.58 32.41
CA LEU A 323 17.60 4.53 32.05
C LEU A 323 17.92 3.61 30.89
N ALA A 324 17.03 2.64 30.59
CA ALA A 324 17.20 1.73 29.47
C ALA A 324 17.16 2.46 28.13
N LYS A 325 16.51 3.65 28.04
CA LYS A 325 16.47 4.46 26.79
C LYS A 325 17.88 4.85 26.31
N PHE A 326 18.87 4.89 27.17
CA PHE A 326 20.25 5.20 26.79
C PHE A 326 21.07 3.97 26.33
N VAL A 327 20.47 2.78 26.35
CA VAL A 327 21.12 1.55 25.90
C VAL A 327 20.43 1.10 24.61
N PRO A 328 21.04 1.33 23.43
CA PRO A 328 20.46 0.92 22.16
C PRO A 328 20.04 -0.55 22.20
N ILE A 329 18.93 -0.88 21.57
CA ILE A 329 18.31 -2.22 21.49
C ILE A 329 17.64 -2.65 22.82
N LEU A 330 18.32 -2.57 23.96
CA LEU A 330 17.78 -3.02 25.24
C LEU A 330 16.70 -2.06 25.77
N GLY A 331 16.88 -0.76 25.57
CA GLY A 331 15.91 0.28 25.94
C GLY A 331 14.60 0.10 25.20
N ASN A 332 14.69 -0.09 23.89
CA ASN A 332 13.52 -0.28 23.03
C ASN A 332 12.73 -1.55 23.37
N PHE A 333 13.41 -2.58 23.89
CA PHE A 333 12.76 -3.82 24.28
C PHE A 333 12.14 -3.77 25.68
N LEU A 334 12.80 -3.10 26.65
CA LEU A 334 12.39 -3.09 28.06
C LEU A 334 11.44 -1.94 28.40
N ASN A 335 11.60 -0.78 27.78
CA ASN A 335 10.80 0.41 28.05
C ASN A 335 10.75 1.31 26.80
N PRO A 336 9.97 0.91 25.76
CA PRO A 336 9.81 1.73 24.57
C PRO A 336 9.23 3.09 24.96
N GLY A 337 9.84 4.17 24.45
CA GLY A 337 9.46 5.55 24.79
C GLY A 337 9.93 6.05 26.14
N GLY A 338 10.69 5.24 26.92
CA GLY A 338 11.32 5.72 28.17
C GLY A 338 10.38 6.08 29.31
N GLY A 339 9.07 6.06 29.10
CA GLY A 339 8.05 6.58 30.01
C GLY A 339 7.68 8.05 29.75
N ASP A 340 8.36 8.70 28.79
CA ASP A 340 8.19 10.12 28.49
C ASP A 340 6.83 10.42 27.81
N ALA A 341 6.07 9.40 27.42
CA ALA A 341 4.82 9.58 26.70
C ALA A 341 3.76 8.53 27.05
N VAL A 342 2.51 8.89 26.84
CA VAL A 342 1.35 8.01 26.90
C VAL A 342 0.51 8.18 25.62
N ALA A 343 0.04 7.08 25.05
CA ALA A 343 -0.93 7.11 23.98
C ALA A 343 -2.35 7.01 24.55
N GLN A 344 -3.19 7.98 24.19
CA GLN A 344 -4.60 8.03 24.62
C GLN A 344 -5.52 7.93 23.43
N THR A 345 -6.34 6.87 23.40
CA THR A 345 -7.45 6.77 22.44
C THR A 345 -8.67 7.44 23.03
N VAL A 346 -9.32 8.28 22.23
CA VAL A 346 -10.57 8.99 22.54
C VAL A 346 -11.65 8.47 21.61
N VAL A 347 -12.74 8.00 22.20
CA VAL A 347 -13.95 7.59 21.45
C VAL A 347 -14.93 8.75 21.46
N VAL A 348 -15.44 9.14 20.29
CA VAL A 348 -16.45 10.18 20.11
C VAL A 348 -17.74 9.60 19.56
N ASN A 349 -18.86 9.95 20.19
CA ASN A 349 -20.20 9.66 19.67
C ASN A 349 -20.75 10.89 18.97
N ILE A 350 -21.33 10.70 17.81
CA ILE A 350 -21.84 11.76 16.93
C ILE A 350 -23.35 11.71 16.90
N ASP A 351 -24.00 12.80 17.30
CA ASP A 351 -25.44 12.97 17.16
C ASP A 351 -25.80 13.35 15.71
N PRO A 352 -26.87 12.73 15.14
CA PRO A 352 -27.23 12.99 13.75
C PRO A 352 -27.77 14.41 13.55
N GLN A 353 -27.54 14.94 12.34
CA GLN A 353 -28.00 16.25 11.90
C GLN A 353 -28.78 16.12 10.59
N ALA A 354 -29.88 16.88 10.47
CA ALA A 354 -30.66 16.94 9.25
C ALA A 354 -30.05 17.91 8.22
N GLY A 355 -30.16 17.56 6.94
CA GLY A 355 -29.79 18.46 5.83
C GLY A 355 -28.31 18.47 5.51
N VAL A 356 -27.58 17.44 5.89
CA VAL A 356 -26.18 17.23 5.48
C VAL A 356 -26.16 16.91 3.98
N ASP A 357 -25.26 17.56 3.24
CA ASP A 357 -25.04 17.28 1.82
C ASP A 357 -24.21 16.01 1.65
N LEU A 358 -24.78 15.04 0.97
CA LEU A 358 -24.18 13.73 0.71
C LEU A 358 -24.01 13.46 -0.80
N SER A 359 -24.12 14.52 -1.62
CA SER A 359 -24.10 14.42 -3.08
C SER A 359 -22.71 14.18 -3.65
N PHE A 360 -22.68 13.55 -4.83
CA PHE A 360 -21.53 13.44 -5.72
C PHE A 360 -21.72 14.33 -6.95
N PRO A 361 -20.64 14.72 -7.63
CA PRO A 361 -20.75 15.35 -8.95
C PRO A 361 -21.53 14.46 -9.94
N ALA A 362 -22.38 15.09 -10.79
CA ALA A 362 -23.18 14.33 -11.74
C ALA A 362 -22.37 13.53 -12.79
N ASN A 363 -21.13 13.95 -13.00
CA ASN A 363 -20.17 13.27 -13.89
C ASN A 363 -19.16 12.42 -13.13
N PHE A 364 -19.48 11.97 -11.92
CA PHE A 364 -18.61 11.11 -11.15
C PHE A 364 -18.53 9.71 -11.76
N HIS A 365 -17.31 9.17 -11.88
CA HIS A 365 -17.06 7.87 -12.46
C HIS A 365 -17.19 6.76 -11.41
N TRP A 366 -18.19 5.91 -11.58
CA TRP A 366 -18.41 4.70 -10.78
C TRP A 366 -17.91 3.50 -11.56
N GLY A 367 -16.92 2.78 -11.04
CA GLY A 367 -16.28 1.68 -11.75
C GLY A 367 -16.09 0.40 -10.95
N VAL A 368 -15.86 -0.66 -11.70
CA VAL A 368 -15.28 -1.93 -11.24
C VAL A 368 -14.03 -2.23 -12.04
N ALA A 369 -13.17 -3.12 -11.53
CA ALA A 369 -11.90 -3.45 -12.17
C ALA A 369 -11.63 -4.94 -12.23
N HIS A 370 -10.82 -5.35 -13.21
CA HIS A 370 -10.03 -6.57 -13.23
C HIS A 370 -8.72 -6.34 -13.99
N ALA A 371 -7.78 -7.29 -13.93
CA ALA A 371 -6.55 -7.25 -14.73
C ALA A 371 -6.46 -8.49 -15.63
N GLY A 372 -5.83 -8.32 -16.78
CA GLY A 372 -5.82 -9.31 -17.83
C GLY A 372 -5.30 -10.67 -17.38
N PHE A 373 -4.03 -10.76 -16.96
CA PHE A 373 -3.45 -12.04 -16.55
C PHE A 373 -4.19 -12.70 -15.39
N GLN A 374 -4.71 -11.91 -14.45
CA GLN A 374 -5.43 -12.41 -13.28
C GLN A 374 -6.82 -12.98 -13.61
N ALA A 375 -7.48 -12.44 -14.66
CA ALA A 375 -8.89 -12.69 -14.88
C ALA A 375 -9.23 -13.28 -16.25
N GLU A 376 -8.44 -13.05 -17.30
CA GLU A 376 -8.76 -13.48 -18.68
C GLU A 376 -8.76 -14.98 -18.83
N GLY A 377 -7.84 -15.69 -18.17
CA GLY A 377 -7.72 -17.15 -18.21
C GLY A 377 -8.92 -17.86 -17.57
N GLY A 378 -9.10 -19.13 -17.93
CA GLY A 378 -10.16 -19.98 -17.39
C GLY A 378 -10.55 -21.12 -18.32
N PRO A 379 -11.41 -22.04 -17.87
CA PRO A 379 -11.93 -23.12 -18.70
C PRO A 379 -12.61 -22.58 -19.98
N GLY A 380 -12.09 -23.00 -21.13
CA GLY A 380 -12.61 -22.54 -22.43
C GLY A 380 -12.16 -21.14 -22.85
N SER A 381 -11.37 -20.46 -22.04
CA SER A 381 -10.79 -19.15 -22.33
C SER A 381 -9.34 -19.28 -22.80
N PRO A 382 -8.88 -18.45 -23.75
CA PRO A 382 -7.48 -18.44 -24.18
C PRO A 382 -6.54 -18.05 -23.05
N ILE A 383 -5.49 -18.87 -22.85
CA ILE A 383 -4.42 -18.60 -21.90
C ILE A 383 -3.27 -17.91 -22.63
N ASP A 384 -2.62 -16.92 -21.99
CA ASP A 384 -1.43 -16.29 -22.52
C ASP A 384 -0.14 -16.98 -22.04
N PRO A 385 0.49 -17.82 -22.86
CA PRO A 385 1.74 -18.52 -22.52
C PRO A 385 3.00 -17.65 -22.70
N ASN A 386 2.84 -16.43 -23.23
CA ASN A 386 3.95 -15.55 -23.58
C ASN A 386 4.32 -14.57 -22.46
N SER A 387 3.54 -14.55 -21.38
CA SER A 387 3.77 -13.75 -20.19
C SER A 387 4.87 -14.37 -19.31
N ASP A 388 5.64 -13.54 -18.63
CA ASP A 388 6.60 -13.92 -17.62
C ASP A 388 5.91 -14.57 -16.40
N TRP A 389 4.73 -14.07 -16.02
CA TRP A 389 3.92 -14.66 -14.96
C TRP A 389 3.44 -16.06 -15.31
N TYR A 390 3.11 -16.33 -16.59
CA TYR A 390 2.79 -17.70 -17.01
C TYR A 390 3.98 -18.66 -16.75
N LYS A 391 5.20 -18.25 -17.14
CA LYS A 391 6.41 -19.03 -16.82
C LYS A 391 6.61 -19.21 -15.32
N TRP A 392 6.30 -18.16 -14.53
CA TRP A 392 6.48 -18.17 -13.09
C TRP A 392 5.56 -19.15 -12.37
N VAL A 393 4.25 -19.10 -12.66
CA VAL A 393 3.25 -19.96 -12.00
C VAL A 393 3.33 -21.41 -12.45
N HIS A 394 3.90 -21.68 -13.63
CA HIS A 394 4.11 -23.01 -14.17
C HIS A 394 5.49 -23.59 -13.90
N ASP A 395 6.40 -22.83 -13.25
CA ASP A 395 7.70 -23.35 -12.84
C ASP A 395 7.51 -24.41 -11.73
N PRO A 396 7.92 -25.69 -11.97
CA PRO A 396 7.73 -26.76 -11.00
C PRO A 396 8.46 -26.51 -9.67
N ILE A 397 9.54 -25.73 -9.69
CA ILE A 397 10.29 -25.37 -8.47
C ILE A 397 9.48 -24.37 -7.66
N ASN A 398 8.88 -23.36 -8.29
CA ASN A 398 8.02 -22.38 -7.63
C ASN A 398 6.80 -23.06 -6.97
N GLN A 399 6.15 -23.97 -7.70
CA GLN A 399 5.03 -24.75 -7.18
C GLN A 399 5.46 -25.66 -6.01
N LEU A 400 6.59 -26.34 -6.12
CA LEU A 400 7.12 -27.20 -5.06
C LEU A 400 7.50 -26.42 -3.79
N LEU A 401 8.03 -25.22 -3.95
CA LEU A 401 8.42 -24.35 -2.84
C LEU A 401 7.23 -23.55 -2.26
N GLY A 402 6.04 -23.63 -2.88
CA GLY A 402 4.88 -22.85 -2.48
C GLY A 402 5.07 -21.34 -2.67
N LEU A 403 5.79 -20.95 -3.72
CA LEU A 403 5.96 -19.54 -4.10
C LEU A 403 4.78 -19.04 -4.94
N THR A 404 3.96 -19.95 -5.43
CA THR A 404 2.74 -19.67 -6.18
C THR A 404 1.69 -20.74 -5.89
N HIS A 405 0.41 -20.35 -5.82
CA HIS A 405 -0.69 -21.23 -5.41
C HIS A 405 -1.80 -21.38 -6.45
N GLY A 406 -1.67 -20.78 -7.63
CA GLY A 406 -2.69 -20.83 -8.67
C GLY A 406 -2.10 -20.76 -10.07
N VAL A 407 -2.92 -21.10 -11.06
CA VAL A 407 -2.59 -21.01 -12.48
C VAL A 407 -3.75 -20.36 -13.23
N PRO A 408 -3.51 -19.58 -14.30
CA PRO A 408 -4.56 -18.85 -15.00
C PRO A 408 -5.63 -19.75 -15.64
N GLU A 409 -5.35 -21.04 -15.86
CA GLU A 409 -6.33 -22.01 -16.38
C GLU A 409 -7.55 -22.20 -15.47
N ASN A 410 -7.45 -21.83 -14.20
CA ASN A 410 -8.55 -21.89 -13.22
C ASN A 410 -9.24 -20.54 -13.04
N GLY A 411 -8.96 -19.58 -13.88
CA GLY A 411 -9.47 -18.22 -13.78
C GLY A 411 -10.93 -18.05 -14.17
N PRO A 412 -11.47 -16.84 -14.05
CA PRO A 412 -12.88 -16.54 -14.31
C PRO A 412 -13.22 -16.38 -15.81
N GLY A 413 -12.23 -16.39 -16.70
CA GLY A 413 -12.45 -16.40 -18.15
C GLY A 413 -13.02 -15.09 -18.72
N THR A 414 -12.62 -13.95 -18.19
CA THR A 414 -13.14 -12.64 -18.65
C THR A 414 -12.84 -12.38 -20.13
N TYR A 415 -11.81 -13.04 -20.69
CA TYR A 415 -11.53 -12.97 -22.14
C TYR A 415 -12.72 -13.37 -23.00
N VAL A 416 -13.50 -14.37 -22.61
CA VAL A 416 -14.69 -14.80 -23.35
C VAL A 416 -15.99 -14.25 -22.76
N GLN A 417 -15.99 -13.79 -21.52
CA GLN A 417 -17.17 -13.31 -20.81
C GLN A 417 -17.33 -11.78 -20.84
N TYR A 418 -16.43 -11.04 -21.51
CA TYR A 418 -16.36 -9.58 -21.43
C TYR A 418 -17.68 -8.86 -21.73
N ASP A 419 -18.49 -9.34 -22.68
CA ASP A 419 -19.77 -8.71 -23.03
C ASP A 419 -20.83 -8.94 -21.93
N SER A 420 -20.88 -10.16 -21.38
CA SER A 420 -21.75 -10.48 -20.25
C SER A 420 -21.34 -9.71 -18.98
N ASP A 421 -20.03 -9.62 -18.73
CA ASP A 421 -19.47 -8.91 -17.60
C ASP A 421 -19.74 -7.41 -17.69
N ALA A 422 -19.61 -6.80 -18.86
CA ALA A 422 -19.98 -5.41 -19.13
C ALA A 422 -21.47 -5.16 -18.84
N GLY A 423 -22.36 -6.05 -19.31
CA GLY A 423 -23.79 -5.99 -19.00
C GLY A 423 -24.07 -6.06 -17.50
N LEU A 424 -23.42 -6.95 -16.76
CA LEU A 424 -23.57 -7.03 -15.30
C LEU A 424 -23.03 -5.78 -14.58
N ALA A 425 -21.91 -5.23 -15.02
CA ALA A 425 -21.34 -4.03 -14.44
C ALA A 425 -22.28 -2.83 -14.58
N HIS A 426 -22.85 -2.60 -15.76
CA HIS A 426 -23.82 -1.53 -15.98
C HIS A 426 -25.19 -1.86 -15.36
N ASP A 427 -25.83 -2.96 -15.76
CA ASP A 427 -27.23 -3.23 -15.44
C ASP A 427 -27.44 -3.62 -13.97
N ALA A 428 -26.55 -4.47 -13.43
CA ALA A 428 -26.69 -4.94 -12.05
C ALA A 428 -26.03 -4.02 -11.03
N LEU A 429 -24.85 -3.49 -11.33
CA LEU A 429 -24.10 -2.67 -10.38
C LEU A 429 -24.32 -1.17 -10.55
N GLY A 430 -24.79 -0.68 -11.71
CA GLY A 430 -24.98 0.76 -12.00
C GLY A 430 -23.67 1.50 -12.28
N MET A 431 -22.67 0.78 -12.79
CA MET A 431 -21.38 1.38 -13.15
C MET A 431 -21.50 2.16 -14.47
N ASN A 432 -20.66 3.17 -14.63
CA ASN A 432 -20.48 3.94 -15.86
C ASN A 432 -19.01 3.91 -16.34
N THR A 433 -18.15 3.15 -15.68
CA THR A 433 -16.73 2.99 -15.99
C THR A 433 -16.32 1.55 -15.74
N PHE A 434 -15.42 1.04 -16.57
CA PHE A 434 -14.81 -0.28 -16.36
C PHE A 434 -13.30 -0.17 -16.52
N ARG A 435 -12.55 -0.52 -15.47
CA ARG A 435 -11.09 -0.55 -15.51
C ARG A 435 -10.59 -1.95 -15.82
N MET A 436 -9.70 -2.06 -16.82
CA MET A 436 -9.03 -3.32 -17.15
C MET A 436 -7.63 -3.09 -17.68
N SER A 437 -6.79 -4.11 -17.73
CA SER A 437 -5.49 -4.04 -18.40
C SER A 437 -5.50 -4.69 -19.77
N ILE A 438 -4.57 -4.23 -20.62
CA ILE A 438 -4.20 -4.88 -21.88
C ILE A 438 -2.92 -5.66 -21.64
N GLU A 439 -2.86 -6.91 -22.08
CA GLU A 439 -1.67 -7.74 -21.92
C GLU A 439 -0.66 -7.47 -23.05
N TRP A 440 0.49 -6.88 -22.70
CA TRP A 440 1.58 -6.60 -23.63
C TRP A 440 2.05 -7.87 -24.36
N SER A 441 2.15 -8.97 -23.65
CA SER A 441 2.55 -10.29 -24.18
C SER A 441 1.58 -10.88 -25.19
N ARG A 442 0.28 -10.54 -25.13
CA ARG A 442 -0.70 -10.92 -26.14
C ARG A 442 -0.54 -10.12 -27.42
N ILE A 443 -0.40 -8.78 -27.29
CA ILE A 443 -0.22 -7.89 -28.43
C ILE A 443 1.11 -8.17 -29.14
N PHE A 444 2.19 -8.32 -28.37
CA PHE A 444 3.54 -8.59 -28.90
C PHE A 444 4.14 -9.87 -28.28
N PRO A 445 3.72 -11.03 -28.78
CA PRO A 445 4.28 -12.31 -28.28
C PRO A 445 5.75 -12.53 -28.67
N ASN A 446 6.28 -11.72 -29.58
CA ASN A 446 7.67 -11.74 -30.04
C ASN A 446 8.31 -10.38 -29.91
N SER A 447 9.64 -10.35 -29.83
CA SER A 447 10.43 -9.14 -29.64
C SER A 447 10.21 -8.06 -30.71
N THR A 448 10.03 -6.82 -30.26
CA THR A 448 9.93 -5.60 -31.08
C THR A 448 11.27 -4.88 -31.27
N ALA A 449 12.39 -5.45 -30.84
CA ALA A 449 13.74 -4.85 -30.92
C ALA A 449 14.23 -4.59 -32.36
N SER A 450 13.57 -5.19 -33.37
CA SER A 450 13.87 -4.91 -34.77
C SER A 450 13.36 -3.53 -35.26
N VAL A 451 12.47 -2.89 -34.49
CA VAL A 451 12.00 -1.52 -34.74
C VAL A 451 12.87 -0.59 -33.91
N ASP A 452 13.77 0.12 -34.59
CA ASP A 452 14.76 1.02 -33.96
C ASP A 452 14.20 2.45 -33.97
N VAL A 453 13.96 3.00 -32.78
CA VAL A 453 13.42 4.36 -32.58
C VAL A 453 14.53 5.38 -32.24
N SER A 454 15.80 4.99 -32.28
CA SER A 454 16.95 5.82 -31.90
C SER A 454 17.21 6.97 -32.85
N ASP A 455 16.86 6.79 -34.13
CA ASP A 455 17.14 7.77 -35.21
C ASP A 455 16.18 8.99 -35.19
N GLU A 456 15.06 8.90 -34.53
CA GLU A 456 14.00 9.94 -34.47
C GLU A 456 14.12 10.87 -33.23
N GLY A 457 15.28 10.91 -32.59
CA GLY A 457 15.47 11.69 -31.36
C GLY A 457 14.86 11.06 -30.11
N GLY A 458 14.61 9.74 -30.16
CA GLY A 458 14.07 8.94 -29.07
C GLY A 458 12.55 8.81 -29.05
N GLY A 459 11.83 9.33 -30.05
CA GLY A 459 10.36 9.22 -30.16
C GLY A 459 9.92 8.21 -31.23
N VAL A 460 8.75 7.60 -31.05
CA VAL A 460 8.17 6.65 -32.02
C VAL A 460 7.58 7.42 -33.21
N SER A 461 7.95 7.07 -34.45
CA SER A 461 7.41 7.65 -35.68
C SER A 461 6.20 6.84 -36.20
N LEU A 462 5.47 7.42 -37.18
CA LEU A 462 4.39 6.68 -37.86
C LEU A 462 4.93 5.46 -38.62
N ALA A 463 6.15 5.53 -39.14
CA ALA A 463 6.77 4.40 -39.82
C ALA A 463 7.08 3.25 -38.84
N ASP A 464 7.50 3.59 -37.62
CA ASP A 464 7.73 2.62 -36.56
C ASP A 464 6.42 1.98 -36.09
N LEU A 465 5.35 2.77 -35.96
CA LEU A 465 4.01 2.22 -35.61
C LEU A 465 3.52 1.24 -36.69
N GLN A 466 3.74 1.53 -37.97
CA GLN A 466 3.40 0.62 -39.06
C GLN A 466 4.28 -0.64 -39.03
N ALA A 467 5.54 -0.53 -38.65
CA ALA A 467 6.44 -1.66 -38.47
C ALA A 467 6.04 -2.52 -37.25
N LEU A 468 5.67 -1.89 -36.13
CA LEU A 468 5.11 -2.54 -34.96
C LEU A 468 3.79 -3.25 -35.28
N ASP A 469 2.91 -2.62 -36.07
CA ASP A 469 1.64 -3.22 -36.50
C ASP A 469 1.84 -4.52 -37.29
N ALA A 470 2.90 -4.58 -38.08
CA ALA A 470 3.26 -5.82 -38.80
C ALA A 470 3.81 -6.93 -37.89
N LEU A 471 4.27 -6.59 -36.68
CA LEU A 471 4.77 -7.54 -35.68
C LEU A 471 3.68 -7.95 -34.67
N ALA A 472 2.66 -7.12 -34.48
CA ALA A 472 1.60 -7.33 -33.52
C ALA A 472 0.72 -8.53 -33.90
N ASN A 473 0.20 -9.22 -32.90
CA ASN A 473 -0.81 -10.26 -33.05
C ASN A 473 -2.16 -9.60 -33.35
N GLN A 474 -2.54 -9.58 -34.61
CA GLN A 474 -3.74 -8.87 -35.06
C GLN A 474 -5.05 -9.48 -34.54
N ASP A 475 -5.07 -10.75 -34.18
CA ASP A 475 -6.23 -11.38 -33.55
C ASP A 475 -6.46 -10.82 -32.14
N GLU A 476 -5.39 -10.64 -31.37
CA GLU A 476 -5.46 -10.04 -30.03
C GLU A 476 -5.72 -8.52 -30.10
N VAL A 477 -5.14 -7.83 -31.09
CA VAL A 477 -5.44 -6.41 -31.33
C VAL A 477 -6.93 -6.23 -31.61
N GLN A 478 -7.54 -7.10 -32.41
CA GLN A 478 -8.97 -7.05 -32.68
C GLN A 478 -9.80 -7.43 -31.46
N HIS A 479 -9.36 -8.43 -30.68
CA HIS A 479 -10.06 -8.84 -29.46
C HIS A 479 -10.22 -7.65 -28.48
N TYR A 480 -9.15 -6.93 -28.14
CA TYR A 480 -9.27 -5.78 -27.24
C TYR A 480 -10.14 -4.66 -27.83
N ARG A 481 -10.10 -4.47 -29.16
CA ARG A 481 -11.02 -3.53 -29.82
C ARG A 481 -12.49 -3.95 -29.66
N ASP A 482 -12.78 -5.25 -29.76
CA ASP A 482 -14.12 -5.80 -29.55
C ASP A 482 -14.57 -5.63 -28.09
N VAL A 483 -13.65 -5.83 -27.11
CA VAL A 483 -13.91 -5.58 -25.69
C VAL A 483 -14.28 -4.11 -25.46
N PHE A 484 -13.51 -3.15 -25.98
CA PHE A 484 -13.81 -1.72 -25.80
C PHE A 484 -15.11 -1.32 -26.49
N THR A 485 -15.40 -1.91 -27.65
CA THR A 485 -16.68 -1.71 -28.32
C THR A 485 -17.85 -2.22 -27.47
N SER A 486 -17.69 -3.37 -26.81
CA SER A 486 -18.70 -3.92 -25.90
C SER A 486 -18.89 -3.04 -24.67
N LEU A 487 -17.80 -2.59 -24.02
CA LEU A 487 -17.90 -1.68 -22.88
C LEU A 487 -18.71 -0.42 -23.24
N ARG A 488 -18.38 0.21 -24.37
CA ARG A 488 -19.09 1.41 -24.83
C ARG A 488 -20.54 1.12 -25.25
N ALA A 489 -20.83 -0.08 -25.77
CA ALA A 489 -22.19 -0.48 -26.08
C ALA A 489 -23.08 -0.68 -24.84
N HIS A 490 -22.45 -0.92 -23.69
CA HIS A 490 -23.08 -0.99 -22.37
C HIS A 490 -22.96 0.32 -21.57
N ASP A 491 -22.71 1.46 -22.23
CA ASP A 491 -22.55 2.78 -21.61
C ASP A 491 -21.46 2.81 -20.52
N LEU A 492 -20.42 1.97 -20.65
CA LEU A 492 -19.24 1.95 -19.78
C LEU A 492 -18.07 2.68 -20.44
N GLU A 493 -17.47 3.63 -19.76
CA GLU A 493 -16.26 4.29 -20.19
C GLU A 493 -15.03 3.43 -19.85
N PRO A 494 -14.18 3.08 -20.84
CA PRO A 494 -12.97 2.33 -20.57
C PRO A 494 -11.93 3.16 -19.81
N LEU A 495 -11.39 2.63 -18.69
CA LEU A 495 -10.19 3.10 -18.03
C LEU A 495 -9.12 2.01 -18.18
N ILE A 496 -8.18 2.23 -19.09
CA ILE A 496 -7.29 1.17 -19.54
C ILE A 496 -5.92 1.25 -18.88
N THR A 497 -5.52 0.15 -18.26
CA THR A 497 -4.19 -0.03 -17.70
C THR A 497 -3.27 -0.65 -18.76
N VAL A 498 -2.19 0.08 -19.12
CA VAL A 498 -1.29 -0.33 -20.20
C VAL A 498 -0.35 -1.45 -19.74
N ASN A 499 0.14 -1.38 -18.50
CA ASN A 499 0.90 -2.46 -17.87
C ASN A 499 0.41 -2.72 -16.45
N HIS A 500 0.03 -3.97 -16.19
CA HIS A 500 -0.41 -4.45 -14.88
C HIS A 500 0.52 -5.57 -14.41
N PHE A 501 1.78 -5.22 -14.12
CA PHE A 501 2.91 -6.05 -13.67
C PHE A 501 3.49 -6.99 -14.74
N THR A 502 2.63 -7.65 -15.52
CA THR A 502 3.05 -8.69 -16.46
C THR A 502 3.90 -8.14 -17.61
N LEU A 503 4.94 -8.86 -17.98
CA LEU A 503 5.81 -8.55 -19.08
C LEU A 503 5.85 -9.70 -20.09
N PRO A 504 6.04 -9.40 -21.41
CA PRO A 504 6.33 -10.45 -22.35
C PRO A 504 7.58 -11.24 -21.98
N SER A 505 7.54 -12.55 -22.20
CA SER A 505 8.63 -13.43 -21.81
C SER A 505 9.94 -13.19 -22.59
N TRP A 506 9.91 -12.40 -23.64
CA TRP A 506 11.10 -11.91 -24.34
C TRP A 506 11.66 -10.61 -23.76
N VAL A 507 10.88 -9.89 -22.92
CA VAL A 507 11.34 -8.76 -22.10
C VAL A 507 11.85 -9.28 -20.76
N HIS A 508 11.12 -10.23 -20.15
CA HIS A 508 11.45 -10.78 -18.85
C HIS A 508 11.34 -12.32 -18.83
N ASP A 509 12.48 -12.99 -18.74
CA ASP A 509 12.51 -14.41 -18.42
C ASP A 509 12.86 -14.60 -16.93
N PRO A 510 11.87 -14.86 -16.06
CA PRO A 510 12.09 -14.87 -14.61
C PRO A 510 13.04 -15.95 -14.14
N THR A 511 13.06 -17.11 -14.80
CA THR A 511 13.94 -18.23 -14.44
C THR A 511 15.39 -17.92 -14.75
N THR A 512 15.64 -17.37 -15.95
CA THR A 512 16.99 -16.96 -16.38
C THR A 512 17.47 -15.77 -15.56
N THR A 513 16.64 -14.78 -15.35
CA THR A 513 16.93 -13.58 -14.54
C THR A 513 17.29 -13.97 -13.11
N ARG A 514 16.51 -14.85 -12.47
CA ARG A 514 16.80 -15.35 -11.12
C ARG A 514 18.17 -16.01 -11.04
N LEU A 515 18.46 -16.90 -11.96
CA LEU A 515 19.73 -17.64 -11.97
C LEU A 515 20.94 -16.70 -12.15
N LEU A 516 20.86 -15.80 -13.14
CA LEU A 516 21.98 -14.92 -13.47
C LEU A 516 22.17 -13.84 -12.42
N ALA A 517 21.11 -13.24 -11.90
CA ALA A 517 21.18 -12.23 -10.84
C ALA A 517 21.77 -12.80 -9.54
N GLN A 518 21.44 -14.05 -9.16
CA GLN A 518 22.05 -14.73 -8.01
C GLN A 518 23.55 -14.97 -8.21
N LEU A 519 24.00 -15.16 -9.44
CA LEU A 519 25.42 -15.31 -9.79
C LEU A 519 26.13 -13.96 -9.97
N GLY A 520 25.43 -12.83 -9.87
CA GLY A 520 25.96 -11.51 -10.14
C GLY A 520 26.30 -11.28 -11.62
N LEU A 521 25.63 -12.00 -12.52
CA LEU A 521 25.79 -11.89 -13.95
C LEU A 521 24.61 -11.13 -14.57
N PRO A 522 24.84 -10.34 -15.64
CA PRO A 522 23.76 -9.67 -16.34
C PRO A 522 22.86 -10.67 -17.07
N ALA A 523 21.55 -10.45 -17.04
CA ALA A 523 20.58 -11.11 -17.90
C ALA A 523 20.17 -10.14 -19.02
N GLN A 524 19.89 -10.67 -20.23
CA GLN A 524 19.40 -9.88 -21.33
C GLN A 524 17.91 -9.59 -21.17
N ASP A 525 17.12 -10.60 -20.85
CA ASP A 525 15.69 -10.51 -20.69
C ASP A 525 15.35 -10.35 -19.18
N ALA A 526 15.76 -9.23 -18.62
CA ALA A 526 15.76 -8.98 -17.18
C ALA A 526 14.60 -8.06 -16.71
N GLY A 527 13.61 -7.85 -17.53
CA GLY A 527 12.48 -6.96 -17.21
C GLY A 527 12.98 -5.52 -16.94
N TRP A 528 12.42 -4.88 -15.95
CA TRP A 528 12.80 -3.51 -15.59
C TRP A 528 14.24 -3.36 -15.04
N LEU A 529 14.97 -4.44 -14.85
CA LEU A 529 16.41 -4.36 -14.57
C LEU A 529 17.23 -4.06 -15.82
N SER A 530 16.69 -4.26 -17.04
CA SER A 530 17.32 -3.92 -18.31
C SER A 530 17.08 -2.46 -18.68
N SER A 531 18.13 -1.78 -19.18
CA SER A 531 18.02 -0.43 -19.74
C SER A 531 17.23 -0.36 -21.05
N ASP A 532 16.96 -1.49 -21.69
CA ASP A 532 16.26 -1.57 -22.96
C ASP A 532 14.74 -1.61 -22.75
N THR A 533 14.27 -2.09 -21.60
CA THR A 533 12.85 -2.22 -21.28
C THR A 533 12.06 -0.90 -21.36
N PRO A 534 12.58 0.24 -20.85
CA PRO A 534 11.89 1.53 -21.04
C PRO A 534 11.62 1.90 -22.51
N VAL A 535 12.52 1.57 -23.42
CA VAL A 535 12.37 1.86 -24.86
C VAL A 535 11.36 0.89 -25.50
N GLU A 536 11.42 -0.38 -25.15
CA GLU A 536 10.43 -1.36 -25.62
C GLU A 536 9.03 -1.03 -25.11
N PHE A 537 8.92 -0.58 -23.85
CA PHE A 537 7.66 -0.13 -23.27
C PHE A 537 7.12 1.14 -23.93
N GLN A 538 7.99 2.11 -24.24
CA GLN A 538 7.64 3.30 -25.00
C GLN A 538 6.99 2.95 -26.35
N LYS A 539 7.59 2.00 -27.10
CA LYS A 539 7.04 1.51 -28.37
C LYS A 539 5.65 0.88 -28.19
N TYR A 540 5.51 0.07 -27.15
CA TYR A 540 4.24 -0.58 -26.84
C TYR A 540 3.15 0.45 -26.48
N ALA A 541 3.44 1.40 -25.60
CA ALA A 541 2.50 2.44 -25.22
C ALA A 541 2.09 3.34 -26.40
N ALA A 542 3.04 3.72 -27.24
CA ALA A 542 2.77 4.46 -28.48
C ALA A 542 1.83 3.68 -29.43
N TYR A 543 2.07 2.38 -29.56
CA TYR A 543 1.24 1.52 -30.40
C TYR A 543 -0.20 1.38 -29.86
N VAL A 544 -0.35 1.18 -28.55
CA VAL A 544 -1.64 1.05 -27.89
C VAL A 544 -2.46 2.34 -28.02
N ALA A 545 -1.85 3.50 -27.76
CA ALA A 545 -2.49 4.80 -27.92
C ALA A 545 -2.92 5.06 -29.38
N TRP A 546 -2.05 4.75 -30.34
CA TRP A 546 -2.37 4.87 -31.77
C TRP A 546 -3.50 3.94 -32.23
N LYS A 547 -3.55 2.70 -31.66
CA LYS A 547 -4.54 1.70 -32.06
C LYS A 547 -5.91 1.92 -31.46
N TYR A 548 -6.00 2.40 -30.21
CA TYR A 548 -7.23 2.38 -29.45
C TYR A 548 -7.72 3.76 -28.98
N GLY A 549 -6.96 4.84 -29.26
CA GLY A 549 -7.35 6.20 -28.88
C GLY A 549 -8.67 6.69 -29.47
N ASP A 550 -9.22 5.99 -30.50
CA ASP A 550 -10.57 6.25 -31.00
C ASP A 550 -11.68 5.63 -30.13
N GLN A 551 -11.32 4.82 -29.14
CA GLN A 551 -12.25 4.17 -28.20
C GLN A 551 -11.92 4.43 -26.71
N VAL A 552 -10.74 4.93 -26.39
CA VAL A 552 -10.23 5.11 -25.02
C VAL A 552 -9.65 6.50 -24.87
N ASP A 553 -10.10 7.26 -23.87
CA ASP A 553 -9.55 8.56 -23.49
C ASP A 553 -8.78 8.48 -22.16
N ASN A 554 -9.09 7.47 -21.30
CA ASN A 554 -8.53 7.37 -19.92
C ASN A 554 -7.51 6.24 -19.83
N TRP A 555 -6.27 6.60 -19.52
CA TRP A 555 -5.13 5.68 -19.53
C TRP A 555 -4.40 5.66 -18.19
N THR A 556 -4.26 4.49 -17.61
CA THR A 556 -3.36 4.22 -16.49
C THR A 556 -2.12 3.51 -17.02
N VAL A 557 -1.00 4.21 -17.13
CA VAL A 557 0.21 3.66 -17.82
C VAL A 557 0.80 2.48 -17.05
N LEU A 558 1.04 2.65 -15.75
CA LEU A 558 1.58 1.62 -14.86
C LEU A 558 0.65 1.37 -13.70
N ASN A 559 0.49 0.10 -13.34
CA ASN A 559 -0.12 -0.32 -12.10
C ASN A 559 0.94 -0.52 -11.02
N GLU A 560 0.80 0.18 -9.89
CA GLU A 560 1.53 -0.02 -8.63
C GLU A 560 3.06 -0.18 -8.78
N PRO A 561 3.81 0.85 -9.15
CA PRO A 561 5.25 0.71 -9.40
C PRO A 561 6.09 0.30 -8.18
N VAL A 562 5.63 0.57 -6.93
CA VAL A 562 6.44 0.36 -5.72
C VAL A 562 6.31 -1.05 -5.11
N PRO A 563 5.15 -1.72 -5.05
CA PRO A 563 4.99 -3.08 -4.50
C PRO A 563 5.99 -4.12 -5.02
N PRO A 564 6.35 -4.14 -6.32
CA PRO A 564 7.33 -5.11 -6.84
C PRO A 564 8.68 -5.05 -6.14
N VAL A 565 9.09 -3.87 -5.64
CA VAL A 565 10.36 -3.71 -4.91
C VAL A 565 10.49 -4.68 -3.73
N LEU A 566 9.39 -4.92 -3.01
CA LEU A 566 9.38 -5.85 -1.88
C LEU A 566 9.19 -7.30 -2.34
N THR A 567 8.26 -7.53 -3.26
CA THR A 567 7.85 -8.87 -3.67
C THR A 567 8.85 -9.54 -4.61
N GLU A 568 9.57 -8.76 -5.40
CA GLU A 568 10.60 -9.25 -6.34
C GLU A 568 12.00 -9.32 -5.73
N PHE A 569 12.40 -8.31 -4.91
CA PHE A 569 13.79 -8.15 -4.44
C PHE A 569 14.00 -8.42 -2.95
N LEU A 570 12.93 -8.68 -2.19
CA LEU A 570 12.98 -9.16 -0.82
C LEU A 570 12.09 -10.41 -0.66
N ALA A 571 12.13 -11.29 -1.65
CA ALA A 571 11.33 -12.51 -1.72
C ALA A 571 11.79 -13.53 -0.67
N ILE A 572 11.32 -13.39 0.57
CA ILE A 572 11.60 -14.31 1.66
C ILE A 572 10.44 -15.32 1.70
N PRO A 573 10.65 -16.58 1.29
CA PRO A 573 9.60 -17.58 1.26
C PRO A 573 8.81 -17.63 2.56
N THR A 574 7.49 -17.68 2.48
CA THR A 574 6.54 -17.71 3.61
C THR A 574 6.43 -16.41 4.43
N VAL A 575 7.20 -15.37 4.14
CA VAL A 575 7.18 -14.08 4.85
C VAL A 575 6.71 -12.96 3.93
N VAL A 576 7.27 -12.90 2.73
CA VAL A 576 6.90 -11.93 1.69
C VAL A 576 6.43 -12.71 0.46
N PRO A 577 5.30 -12.38 -0.17
CA PRO A 577 4.92 -12.97 -1.45
C PRO A 577 6.07 -12.90 -2.44
N SER A 578 6.25 -13.94 -3.24
CA SER A 578 7.35 -14.01 -4.19
C SER A 578 6.83 -13.81 -5.60
N TRP A 579 7.19 -12.70 -6.20
CA TRP A 579 6.87 -12.35 -7.58
C TRP A 579 8.07 -12.59 -8.50
N PRO A 580 7.86 -12.76 -9.82
CA PRO A 580 8.96 -12.91 -10.77
C PRO A 580 9.93 -11.71 -10.71
N PRO A 581 11.26 -11.88 -10.62
CA PRO A 581 12.01 -13.14 -10.61
C PRO A 581 12.28 -13.73 -9.23
N GLY A 582 11.76 -13.21 -8.13
CA GLY A 582 11.86 -13.77 -6.78
C GLY A 582 13.30 -13.78 -6.24
N LEU A 583 13.88 -12.61 -6.07
CA LEU A 583 15.26 -12.41 -5.63
C LEU A 583 15.34 -11.99 -4.16
N ILE A 584 16.50 -12.23 -3.55
CA ILE A 584 16.92 -11.59 -2.31
C ILE A 584 18.10 -10.66 -2.67
N ARG A 585 17.77 -9.59 -3.41
CA ARG A 585 18.74 -8.62 -3.97
C ARG A 585 18.20 -7.20 -3.85
N PRO A 586 18.05 -6.67 -2.63
CA PRO A 586 17.53 -5.32 -2.40
C PRO A 586 18.35 -4.22 -3.08
N ASP A 587 19.60 -4.50 -3.40
CA ASP A 587 20.48 -3.61 -4.16
C ASP A 587 20.05 -3.35 -5.61
N LEU A 588 19.12 -4.15 -6.15
CA LEU A 588 18.57 -3.98 -7.51
C LEU A 588 17.30 -3.13 -7.56
N ALA A 589 16.66 -2.89 -6.43
CA ALA A 589 15.38 -2.18 -6.34
C ALA A 589 15.41 -0.77 -6.95
N SER A 590 16.50 -0.03 -6.72
CA SER A 590 16.68 1.30 -7.31
C SER A 590 16.73 1.27 -8.85
N THR A 591 17.46 0.32 -9.43
CA THR A 591 17.54 0.16 -10.90
C THR A 591 16.16 -0.13 -11.48
N PHE A 592 15.41 -1.00 -10.85
CA PHE A 592 14.03 -1.36 -11.22
C PHE A 592 13.15 -0.10 -11.26
N LEU A 593 13.02 0.60 -10.13
CA LEU A 593 12.16 1.79 -10.00
C LEU A 593 12.54 2.92 -10.98
N VAL A 594 13.84 3.18 -11.13
CA VAL A 594 14.34 4.23 -12.04
C VAL A 594 13.99 3.90 -13.50
N ASN A 595 14.08 2.64 -13.90
CA ASN A 595 13.74 2.22 -15.25
C ASN A 595 12.21 2.21 -15.46
N GLU A 596 11.41 1.80 -14.47
CA GLU A 596 9.95 1.96 -14.56
C GLU A 596 9.55 3.42 -14.72
N ALA A 597 10.10 4.32 -13.90
CA ALA A 597 9.80 5.75 -14.00
C ALA A 597 10.21 6.33 -15.37
N LYS A 598 11.35 5.91 -15.94
CA LYS A 598 11.75 6.30 -17.30
C LYS A 598 10.80 5.76 -18.37
N GLY A 599 10.40 4.50 -18.24
CA GLY A 599 9.41 3.87 -19.12
C GLY A 599 8.08 4.59 -19.08
N TYR A 600 7.62 4.93 -17.88
CA TYR A 600 6.40 5.71 -17.67
C TYR A 600 6.45 7.08 -18.35
N VAL A 601 7.53 7.84 -18.13
CA VAL A 601 7.71 9.19 -18.70
C VAL A 601 7.68 9.13 -20.24
N ALA A 602 8.40 8.16 -20.82
CA ALA A 602 8.42 7.99 -22.28
C ALA A 602 7.04 7.57 -22.80
N ALA A 603 6.34 6.68 -22.11
CA ALA A 603 4.99 6.26 -22.45
C ALA A 603 3.99 7.43 -22.38
N TYR A 604 4.04 8.24 -21.31
CA TYR A 604 3.21 9.44 -21.17
C TYR A 604 3.33 10.39 -22.37
N ASP A 605 4.55 10.70 -22.79
CA ASP A 605 4.81 11.58 -23.93
C ASP A 605 4.28 10.99 -25.26
N GLU A 606 4.48 9.68 -25.48
CA GLU A 606 4.00 9.01 -26.70
C GLU A 606 2.48 8.85 -26.72
N MET A 607 1.85 8.60 -25.58
CA MET A 607 0.39 8.49 -25.52
C MET A 607 -0.28 9.81 -25.87
N HIS A 608 0.19 10.93 -25.35
CA HIS A 608 -0.29 12.27 -25.75
C HIS A 608 0.00 12.61 -27.22
N LYS A 609 1.05 12.04 -27.79
CA LYS A 609 1.39 12.24 -29.21
C LYS A 609 0.48 11.47 -30.16
N TRP A 610 0.10 10.25 -29.78
CA TRP A 610 -0.56 9.31 -30.71
C TRP A 610 -2.06 9.15 -30.45
N ASP A 611 -2.53 9.38 -29.24
CA ASP A 611 -3.95 9.46 -28.95
C ASP A 611 -4.43 10.91 -29.12
N THR A 612 -5.00 11.18 -30.28
CA THR A 612 -5.46 12.52 -30.68
C THR A 612 -6.96 12.57 -30.94
N THR A 613 -7.68 11.47 -30.71
CA THR A 613 -9.10 11.34 -30.98
C THR A 613 -9.88 11.36 -29.67
N VAL A 614 -10.85 12.26 -29.56
CA VAL A 614 -11.77 12.28 -28.41
C VAL A 614 -12.81 11.18 -28.59
N ALA A 615 -12.77 10.15 -27.77
CA ALA A 615 -13.74 9.06 -27.79
C ALA A 615 -15.01 9.39 -26.98
N THR A 616 -14.88 10.17 -25.91
CA THR A 616 -15.97 10.61 -25.03
C THR A 616 -16.13 12.12 -25.09
N ALA A 617 -17.27 12.60 -25.52
CA ALA A 617 -17.51 14.03 -25.66
C ALA A 617 -17.30 14.81 -24.35
N GLY A 618 -16.42 15.80 -24.38
CA GLY A 618 -16.10 16.64 -23.23
C GLY A 618 -14.86 16.19 -22.44
N GLN A 619 -14.25 15.07 -22.79
CA GLN A 619 -12.96 14.61 -22.26
C GLN A 619 -11.81 15.10 -23.16
N PRO A 620 -10.56 15.17 -22.68
CA PRO A 620 -9.39 15.26 -23.55
C PRO A 620 -9.24 13.96 -24.37
N ALA A 621 -8.55 13.99 -25.48
CA ALA A 621 -8.28 12.78 -26.27
C ALA A 621 -7.42 11.77 -25.50
N ALA A 622 -6.43 12.28 -24.76
CA ALA A 622 -5.62 11.50 -23.84
C ALA A 622 -5.67 12.11 -22.44
N PHE A 623 -6.13 11.34 -21.47
CA PHE A 623 -6.07 11.65 -20.04
C PHE A 623 -5.23 10.57 -19.37
N VAL A 624 -3.96 10.87 -19.13
CA VAL A 624 -2.92 9.89 -18.86
C VAL A 624 -2.43 10.02 -17.42
N GLY A 625 -2.46 8.92 -16.67
CA GLY A 625 -2.00 8.86 -15.30
C GLY A 625 -1.33 7.52 -14.96
N PHE A 626 -1.11 7.32 -13.68
CA PHE A 626 -0.60 6.07 -13.12
C PHE A 626 -1.47 5.65 -11.94
N ALA A 627 -1.45 4.37 -11.58
CA ALA A 627 -2.08 3.89 -10.37
C ALA A 627 -1.02 3.62 -9.30
N ASN A 628 -1.13 4.28 -8.14
CA ASN A 628 -0.19 4.14 -7.04
C ASN A 628 -0.85 3.40 -5.88
N ASN A 629 -0.30 2.25 -5.51
CA ASN A 629 -0.68 1.60 -4.26
C ASN A 629 -0.21 2.47 -3.10
N MET A 630 -1.13 2.81 -2.21
CA MET A 630 -0.86 3.70 -1.10
C MET A 630 -1.32 3.05 0.20
N ILE A 631 -0.37 2.84 1.10
CA ILE A 631 -0.60 2.21 2.39
C ILE A 631 -0.13 3.18 3.48
N PRO A 632 -1.03 3.82 4.22
CA PRO A 632 -0.63 4.66 5.34
C PRO A 632 -0.08 3.77 6.44
N ALA A 633 1.18 4.01 6.77
CA ALA A 633 1.84 3.30 7.85
C ALA A 633 1.67 4.05 9.16
N ARG A 634 1.30 3.32 10.21
CA ARG A 634 1.17 3.83 11.56
C ARG A 634 2.12 3.11 12.51
N PRO A 635 2.67 3.76 13.54
CA PRO A 635 3.49 3.06 14.52
C PRO A 635 2.66 1.99 15.24
N ALA A 636 3.15 0.75 15.32
CA ALA A 636 2.50 -0.33 16.07
C ALA A 636 2.36 0.04 17.57
N ASN A 637 3.35 0.74 18.09
CA ASN A 637 3.29 1.40 19.40
C ASN A 637 3.67 2.88 19.21
N PRO A 638 2.73 3.81 19.28
CA PRO A 638 2.99 5.22 18.99
C PRO A 638 3.88 5.95 20.00
N VAL A 639 4.13 5.36 21.16
CA VAL A 639 5.13 5.87 22.12
C VAL A 639 6.52 5.28 21.91
N ASN A 640 6.69 4.34 20.96
CA ASN A 640 7.99 3.76 20.62
C ASN A 640 8.63 4.54 19.46
N PRO A 641 9.71 5.29 19.65
CA PRO A 641 10.32 6.11 18.59
C PRO A 641 10.84 5.30 17.40
N ASN A 642 11.12 4.01 17.56
CA ASN A 642 11.52 3.17 16.43
C ASN A 642 10.33 2.79 15.56
N ASP A 643 9.16 2.55 16.16
CA ASP A 643 7.94 2.26 15.42
C ASP A 643 7.48 3.52 14.67
N VAL A 644 7.58 4.69 15.30
CA VAL A 644 7.32 6.00 14.66
C VAL A 644 8.26 6.19 13.46
N GLN A 645 9.57 6.02 13.68
CA GLN A 645 10.55 6.16 12.57
C GLN A 645 10.31 5.17 11.44
N ALA A 646 9.87 3.95 11.74
CA ALA A 646 9.56 2.95 10.72
C ALA A 646 8.32 3.35 9.91
N ALA A 647 7.28 3.84 10.56
CA ALA A 647 6.07 4.34 9.90
C ALA A 647 6.35 5.57 9.03
N ASP A 648 7.09 6.55 9.56
CA ASP A 648 7.47 7.76 8.82
C ASP A 648 8.30 7.43 7.57
N ALA A 649 9.27 6.53 7.69
CA ALA A 649 10.11 6.11 6.58
C ALA A 649 9.33 5.35 5.50
N TRP A 650 8.37 4.51 5.90
CA TRP A 650 7.45 3.86 4.98
C TRP A 650 6.61 4.89 4.21
N ASN A 651 5.95 5.81 4.92
CA ASN A 651 5.11 6.84 4.31
C ASN A 651 5.88 7.77 3.37
N ALA A 652 7.14 8.09 3.69
CA ALA A 652 7.99 8.91 2.84
C ALA A 652 8.40 8.20 1.55
N PHE A 653 8.67 6.90 1.62
CA PHE A 653 9.09 6.11 0.47
C PHE A 653 7.90 5.51 -0.28
N TYR A 654 7.16 4.59 0.34
CA TYR A 654 6.18 3.74 -0.32
C TYR A 654 5.07 4.54 -1.01
N ASN A 655 4.56 5.57 -0.32
CA ASN A 655 3.46 6.37 -0.83
C ASN A 655 3.92 7.53 -1.76
N ARG A 656 5.21 7.89 -1.76
CA ARG A 656 5.67 9.13 -2.39
C ARG A 656 6.79 8.98 -3.42
N TRP A 657 7.51 7.87 -3.46
CA TRP A 657 8.66 7.72 -4.34
C TRP A 657 8.28 7.93 -5.81
N PHE A 658 7.30 7.18 -6.30
CA PHE A 658 6.89 7.25 -7.70
C PHE A 658 6.23 8.59 -8.08
N PRO A 659 5.25 9.11 -7.31
CA PRO A 659 4.72 10.46 -7.55
C PRO A 659 5.81 11.54 -7.56
N ASN A 660 6.78 11.48 -6.64
CA ASN A 660 7.88 12.43 -6.64
C ASN A 660 8.73 12.35 -7.91
N ALA A 661 9.00 11.16 -8.42
CA ALA A 661 9.79 10.96 -9.63
C ALA A 661 9.10 11.57 -10.86
N VAL A 662 7.81 11.33 -11.07
CA VAL A 662 7.14 11.69 -12.33
C VAL A 662 6.36 13.01 -12.28
N ILE A 663 6.00 13.50 -11.10
CA ILE A 663 5.33 14.79 -10.93
C ILE A 663 6.34 15.90 -10.59
N ASN A 664 7.23 15.63 -9.64
CA ASN A 664 8.20 16.62 -9.16
C ASN A 664 9.58 16.51 -9.83
N GLY A 665 9.86 15.44 -10.57
CA GLY A 665 11.16 15.15 -11.17
C GLY A 665 12.23 14.83 -10.11
N TRP A 666 11.85 14.36 -8.92
CA TRP A 666 12.79 13.90 -7.89
C TRP A 666 12.87 12.38 -7.90
N VAL A 667 13.96 11.87 -8.44
CA VAL A 667 14.28 10.45 -8.52
C VAL A 667 15.26 10.10 -7.40
N ASP A 668 14.77 9.67 -6.27
CA ASP A 668 15.57 9.19 -5.13
C ASP A 668 16.22 7.84 -5.51
N ALA A 669 17.37 7.92 -6.16
CA ALA A 669 18.07 6.75 -6.70
C ALA A 669 18.82 5.94 -5.64
N ASN A 670 19.08 6.52 -4.47
CA ASN A 670 19.75 5.84 -3.36
C ASN A 670 18.75 5.33 -2.30
N LEU A 671 17.46 5.65 -2.47
CA LEU A 671 16.33 5.24 -1.63
C LEU A 671 16.46 5.68 -0.16
N ASP A 672 17.09 6.83 0.11
CA ASP A 672 17.30 7.32 1.47
C ASP A 672 16.26 8.36 1.94
N GLY A 673 15.40 8.83 1.01
CA GLY A 673 14.35 9.81 1.26
C GLY A 673 14.88 11.24 1.45
N ILE A 674 16.13 11.52 1.05
CA ILE A 674 16.77 12.82 1.20
C ILE A 674 17.07 13.39 -0.19
N GLN A 675 16.33 14.42 -0.58
CA GLN A 675 16.50 15.04 -1.88
C GLN A 675 17.87 15.72 -2.01
N THR A 676 18.63 15.35 -3.04
CA THR A 676 19.89 15.98 -3.43
C THR A 676 19.80 16.60 -4.84
N PRO A 677 20.65 17.58 -5.18
CA PRO A 677 20.58 18.26 -6.50
C PRO A 677 20.81 17.35 -7.70
N ASP A 678 21.54 16.25 -7.55
CA ASP A 678 21.86 15.26 -8.58
C ASP A 678 20.75 14.23 -8.78
N GLU A 679 19.72 14.23 -7.93
CA GLU A 679 18.51 13.42 -8.06
C GLU A 679 17.34 14.20 -8.70
N LEU A 680 17.57 15.48 -9.04
CA LEU A 680 16.57 16.30 -9.71
C LEU A 680 16.66 16.14 -11.23
N HIS A 681 15.59 15.62 -11.81
CA HIS A 681 15.40 15.29 -13.22
C HIS A 681 14.22 16.09 -13.80
N PRO A 682 14.40 17.39 -14.14
CA PRO A 682 13.31 18.23 -14.63
C PRO A 682 12.62 17.67 -15.88
N GLU A 683 13.34 16.88 -16.69
CA GLU A 683 12.79 16.18 -17.86
C GLU A 683 11.76 15.11 -17.51
N MET A 684 11.78 14.60 -16.29
CA MET A 684 10.81 13.62 -15.79
C MET A 684 9.63 14.29 -15.08
N ALA A 685 9.69 15.60 -14.82
CA ALA A 685 8.66 16.31 -14.08
C ALA A 685 7.40 16.58 -14.90
N ASN A 686 6.26 16.74 -14.22
CA ASN A 686 4.96 17.10 -14.80
C ASN A 686 4.44 16.09 -15.83
N LYS A 687 4.66 14.81 -15.59
CA LYS A 687 4.19 13.71 -16.43
C LYS A 687 2.96 13.07 -15.81
N VAL A 688 1.88 13.85 -15.65
CA VAL A 688 0.63 13.37 -15.05
C VAL A 688 -0.55 14.26 -15.42
N ASP A 689 -1.69 13.67 -15.78
CA ASP A 689 -2.97 14.37 -15.86
C ASP A 689 -3.87 14.00 -14.68
N PHE A 690 -3.77 12.78 -14.16
CA PHE A 690 -4.41 12.35 -12.93
C PHE A 690 -3.54 11.34 -12.16
N MET A 691 -3.71 11.30 -10.86
CA MET A 691 -3.10 10.30 -9.99
C MET A 691 -4.14 9.26 -9.58
N GLY A 692 -3.90 8.01 -9.95
CA GLY A 692 -4.67 6.88 -9.46
C GLY A 692 -4.24 6.53 -8.03
N VAL A 693 -5.19 6.42 -7.12
CA VAL A 693 -5.00 5.97 -5.74
C VAL A 693 -5.58 4.57 -5.61
N GLN A 694 -4.77 3.64 -5.11
CA GLN A 694 -5.21 2.29 -4.76
C GLN A 694 -5.03 2.09 -3.27
N TYR A 695 -6.10 1.66 -2.60
CA TYR A 695 -6.13 1.57 -1.15
C TYR A 695 -6.90 0.34 -0.68
N TYR A 696 -6.28 -0.47 0.18
CA TYR A 696 -6.89 -1.68 0.73
C TYR A 696 -6.94 -1.69 2.26
N GLY A 697 -6.10 -0.89 2.92
CA GLY A 697 -6.03 -0.78 4.36
C GLY A 697 -4.76 -0.10 4.85
N SER A 698 -4.66 0.15 6.14
CA SER A 698 -3.48 0.72 6.78
C SER A 698 -2.50 -0.38 7.24
N GLN A 699 -1.26 0.03 7.60
CA GLN A 699 -0.23 -0.90 8.01
C GLN A 699 0.43 -0.47 9.33
N PRO A 700 0.18 -1.18 10.44
CA PRO A 700 0.97 -1.00 11.65
C PRO A 700 2.42 -1.43 11.42
N MET A 701 3.39 -0.59 11.80
CA MET A 701 4.81 -0.82 11.62
C MET A 701 5.54 -1.00 12.94
N GLN A 702 6.31 -2.08 13.07
CA GLN A 702 7.19 -2.31 14.19
C GLN A 702 8.65 -2.06 13.78
N GLY A 703 9.29 -1.08 14.43
CA GLY A 703 10.64 -0.67 14.11
C GLY A 703 11.70 -1.66 14.57
N PHE A 704 12.77 -1.83 13.78
CA PHE A 704 13.90 -2.71 14.13
C PHE A 704 14.75 -2.20 15.28
N GLY A 705 14.83 -0.88 15.48
CA GLY A 705 15.75 -0.25 16.43
C GLY A 705 17.25 -0.49 16.14
N VAL A 706 17.58 -0.93 14.93
CA VAL A 706 18.92 -1.22 14.43
C VAL A 706 19.09 -0.61 13.03
N ALA A 707 20.29 -0.73 12.46
CA ALA A 707 20.54 -0.26 11.11
C ALA A 707 19.54 -0.88 10.09
N PRO A 708 19.10 -0.13 9.10
CA PRO A 708 18.21 -0.61 8.06
C PRO A 708 18.83 -1.74 7.24
N ILE A 709 17.99 -2.45 6.50
CA ILE A 709 18.45 -3.52 5.60
C ILE A 709 19.33 -2.90 4.51
N PRO A 710 20.55 -3.41 4.29
CA PRO A 710 21.39 -2.90 3.21
C PRO A 710 20.68 -3.00 1.85
N GLY A 711 20.66 -1.89 1.09
CA GLY A 711 19.90 -1.76 -0.15
C GLY A 711 18.46 -1.24 0.04
N PHE A 712 17.93 -1.29 1.28
CA PHE A 712 16.62 -0.70 1.63
C PHE A 712 16.76 0.26 2.82
N PRO A 713 17.40 1.40 2.68
CA PRO A 713 17.62 2.32 3.80
C PRO A 713 16.32 2.90 4.37
N TRP A 714 15.25 2.94 3.58
CA TRP A 714 13.91 3.34 3.99
C TRP A 714 13.18 2.29 4.82
N LEU A 715 13.48 0.99 4.69
CA LEU A 715 12.79 -0.08 5.42
C LEU A 715 13.39 -0.20 6.84
N LYS A 716 12.85 0.55 7.78
CA LYS A 716 13.31 0.63 9.19
C LYS A 716 12.51 -0.25 10.14
N GLY A 717 11.53 -0.98 9.65
CA GLY A 717 10.67 -1.88 10.43
C GLY A 717 9.97 -2.90 9.55
N LEU A 718 9.16 -3.75 10.17
CA LEU A 718 8.31 -4.71 9.48
C LEU A 718 6.83 -4.43 9.74
N PRO A 719 5.97 -4.73 8.77
CA PRO A 719 4.53 -4.73 8.94
C PRO A 719 4.09 -5.71 10.04
N VAL A 720 3.21 -5.27 10.92
CA VAL A 720 2.52 -6.13 11.88
C VAL A 720 1.21 -6.57 11.25
N ARG A 721 1.04 -7.88 11.08
CA ARG A 721 -0.19 -8.42 10.50
C ARG A 721 -1.32 -8.38 11.52
N CYS A 722 -2.51 -8.16 11.03
CA CYS A 722 -3.75 -8.32 11.79
C CYS A 722 -3.85 -9.72 12.41
N ALA A 723 -4.42 -9.81 13.60
CA ALA A 723 -4.77 -11.10 14.17
C ALA A 723 -5.95 -11.73 13.39
N ALA A 724 -5.85 -13.02 13.06
CA ALA A 724 -6.90 -13.74 12.33
C ALA A 724 -8.28 -13.74 13.05
N SER A 725 -8.29 -13.44 14.36
CA SER A 725 -9.51 -13.33 15.17
C SER A 725 -10.10 -11.92 15.23
N ASP A 726 -9.43 -10.93 14.64
CA ASP A 726 -9.89 -9.54 14.65
C ASP A 726 -10.96 -9.35 13.54
N PRO A 727 -12.19 -8.99 13.90
CA PRO A 727 -13.26 -8.81 12.93
C PRO A 727 -13.07 -7.60 12.00
N THR A 728 -12.15 -6.69 12.34
CA THR A 728 -11.82 -5.50 11.53
C THR A 728 -10.74 -5.77 10.50
N CYS A 729 -10.22 -7.00 10.42
CA CYS A 729 -9.20 -7.39 9.47
C CYS A 729 -9.80 -8.09 8.24
N SER A 730 -9.25 -7.81 7.07
CA SER A 730 -9.52 -8.56 5.84
C SER A 730 -8.95 -9.99 5.90
N ASP A 731 -9.36 -10.86 4.98
CA ASP A 731 -8.75 -12.17 4.84
C ASP A 731 -7.29 -12.10 4.34
N PHE A 732 -6.88 -10.92 3.83
CA PHE A 732 -5.49 -10.58 3.49
C PHE A 732 -4.66 -10.10 4.71
N ASN A 733 -5.22 -10.16 5.93
CA ASN A 733 -4.58 -9.75 7.18
C ASN A 733 -4.20 -8.25 7.24
N GLN A 734 -4.99 -7.40 6.61
CA GLN A 734 -4.87 -5.94 6.70
C GLN A 734 -6.04 -5.38 7.51
N PRO A 735 -5.80 -4.35 8.37
CA PRO A 735 -6.88 -3.64 9.03
C PRO A 735 -7.77 -2.93 8.01
N THR A 736 -9.10 -3.05 8.17
CA THR A 736 -10.04 -2.16 7.48
C THR A 736 -10.00 -0.81 8.18
N ASP A 737 -9.67 0.25 7.47
CA ASP A 737 -9.39 1.57 8.06
C ASP A 737 -9.84 2.68 7.11
N PRO A 738 -11.11 3.11 7.18
CA PRO A 738 -11.60 4.21 6.35
C PRO A 738 -10.80 5.52 6.53
N GLY A 739 -10.32 5.78 7.74
CA GLY A 739 -9.46 6.94 8.01
C GLY A 739 -8.13 6.89 7.27
N GLY A 740 -7.59 5.71 7.05
CA GLY A 740 -6.38 5.53 6.24
C GLY A 740 -6.56 5.91 4.77
N LEU A 741 -7.77 5.72 4.22
CA LEU A 741 -8.07 6.24 2.87
C LEU A 741 -7.96 7.76 2.83
N ARG A 742 -8.46 8.48 3.85
CA ARG A 742 -8.30 9.93 3.96
C ARG A 742 -6.83 10.33 3.96
N GLU A 743 -5.98 9.65 4.75
CA GLU A 743 -4.54 9.96 4.81
C GLU A 743 -3.87 9.88 3.43
N VAL A 744 -4.17 8.85 2.65
CA VAL A 744 -3.58 8.71 1.32
C VAL A 744 -4.16 9.67 0.30
N LEU A 745 -5.44 10.03 0.42
CA LEU A 745 -6.05 11.08 -0.39
C LEU A 745 -5.43 12.45 -0.09
N ASP A 746 -5.15 12.78 1.17
CA ASP A 746 -4.43 14.00 1.56
C ASP A 746 -3.00 14.04 0.99
N ILE A 747 -2.31 12.88 0.98
CA ILE A 747 -1.00 12.76 0.33
C ILE A 747 -1.13 13.03 -1.17
N ALA A 748 -2.08 12.42 -1.86
CA ALA A 748 -2.30 12.59 -3.29
C ALA A 748 -2.68 14.05 -3.63
N ALA A 749 -3.56 14.67 -2.84
CA ALA A 749 -3.98 16.07 -3.02
C ALA A 749 -2.87 17.10 -2.79
N SER A 750 -1.77 16.69 -2.14
CA SER A 750 -0.59 17.54 -1.95
C SER A 750 0.17 17.81 -3.25
N TYR A 751 0.05 16.93 -4.26
CA TYR A 751 0.70 17.08 -5.56
C TYR A 751 -0.02 18.09 -6.46
N LYS A 752 0.75 18.82 -7.25
CA LYS A 752 0.25 19.90 -8.10
C LYS A 752 0.65 19.69 -9.55
N LEU A 753 -0.23 20.14 -10.46
CA LEU A 753 0.08 20.22 -11.89
C LEU A 753 1.20 21.23 -12.16
N ALA A 754 1.64 21.31 -13.40
CA ALA A 754 2.74 22.18 -13.86
C ALA A 754 2.57 23.67 -13.51
N ASP A 755 1.37 24.13 -13.22
CA ASP A 755 1.10 25.49 -12.76
C ASP A 755 1.48 25.75 -11.30
N GLY A 756 1.84 24.70 -10.56
CA GLY A 756 2.24 24.72 -9.15
C GLY A 756 1.11 25.05 -8.17
N THR A 757 -0.13 25.17 -8.62
CA THR A 757 -1.29 25.56 -7.80
C THR A 757 -2.46 24.62 -7.90
N THR A 758 -2.78 24.14 -9.09
CA THR A 758 -3.89 23.22 -9.33
C THR A 758 -3.55 21.84 -8.78
N GLN A 759 -4.44 21.27 -7.97
CA GLN A 759 -4.31 19.89 -7.50
C GLN A 759 -4.27 18.94 -8.70
N VAL A 760 -3.40 17.93 -8.66
CA VAL A 760 -3.48 16.81 -9.60
C VAL A 760 -4.81 16.10 -9.37
N PRO A 761 -5.68 15.96 -10.39
CA PRO A 761 -6.93 15.23 -10.25
C PRO A 761 -6.69 13.81 -9.73
N ILE A 762 -7.56 13.34 -8.85
CA ILE A 762 -7.45 12.01 -8.23
C ILE A 762 -8.53 11.10 -8.81
N TRP A 763 -8.17 9.84 -9.03
CA TRP A 763 -9.08 8.75 -9.30
C TRP A 763 -8.77 7.59 -8.35
N ILE A 764 -9.74 7.13 -7.56
CA ILE A 764 -9.54 5.88 -6.81
C ILE A 764 -9.64 4.75 -7.83
N THR A 765 -8.48 4.27 -8.30
CA THR A 765 -8.37 3.25 -9.36
C THR A 765 -8.55 1.84 -8.84
N GLU A 766 -8.36 1.63 -7.53
CA GLU A 766 -8.72 0.40 -6.83
C GLU A 766 -9.01 0.68 -5.36
N ASN A 767 -10.10 0.08 -4.87
CA ASN A 767 -10.43 0.00 -3.45
C ASN A 767 -11.25 -1.27 -3.22
N GLY A 768 -10.81 -2.15 -2.33
CA GLY A 768 -11.42 -3.45 -2.15
C GLY A 768 -10.96 -4.19 -0.91
N ILE A 769 -11.59 -5.31 -0.63
CA ILE A 769 -11.31 -6.16 0.53
C ILE A 769 -11.42 -7.63 0.17
N ALA A 770 -10.45 -8.43 0.59
CA ALA A 770 -10.58 -9.88 0.59
C ALA A 770 -11.53 -10.30 1.72
N ASP A 771 -12.68 -10.88 1.34
CA ASP A 771 -13.73 -11.34 2.27
C ASP A 771 -14.56 -12.45 1.60
N ALA A 772 -14.16 -13.68 1.82
CA ALA A 772 -14.81 -14.86 1.21
C ALA A 772 -16.27 -15.05 1.65
N ASN A 773 -16.67 -14.47 2.78
CA ASN A 773 -18.01 -14.64 3.33
C ASN A 773 -18.99 -13.49 3.02
N ASP A 774 -18.57 -12.47 2.31
CA ASP A 774 -19.34 -11.26 2.00
C ASP A 774 -19.94 -10.57 3.25
N SER A 775 -19.23 -10.66 4.38
CA SER A 775 -19.71 -10.19 5.69
C SER A 775 -19.15 -8.83 6.08
N LYS A 776 -17.95 -8.47 5.58
CA LYS A 776 -17.22 -7.23 5.87
C LYS A 776 -17.27 -6.27 4.68
N ARG A 777 -17.29 -6.81 3.47
CA ARG A 777 -17.21 -6.05 2.20
C ARG A 777 -18.30 -4.98 2.07
N PRO A 778 -19.59 -5.21 2.44
CA PRO A 778 -20.60 -4.17 2.34
C PRO A 778 -20.28 -2.94 3.21
N SER A 779 -19.86 -3.16 4.46
CA SER A 779 -19.45 -2.08 5.36
C SER A 779 -18.19 -1.38 4.88
N TYR A 780 -17.21 -2.14 4.38
CA TYR A 780 -15.98 -1.59 3.78
C TYR A 780 -16.31 -0.63 2.63
N ILE A 781 -17.12 -1.06 1.67
CA ILE A 781 -17.52 -0.25 0.50
C ILE A 781 -18.19 1.06 0.96
N VAL A 782 -19.20 0.96 1.82
CA VAL A 782 -19.98 2.14 2.24
C VAL A 782 -19.14 3.14 3.01
N ASN A 783 -18.30 2.67 3.95
CA ASN A 783 -17.48 3.57 4.76
C ASN A 783 -16.38 4.26 3.92
N HIS A 784 -15.77 3.55 2.95
CA HIS A 784 -14.75 4.16 2.08
C HIS A 784 -15.37 5.15 1.09
N ILE A 785 -16.52 4.82 0.49
CA ILE A 785 -17.24 5.77 -0.37
C ILE A 785 -17.71 7.00 0.44
N ALA A 786 -18.06 6.83 1.72
CA ALA A 786 -18.41 7.95 2.59
C ALA A 786 -17.21 8.90 2.84
N VAL A 787 -16.01 8.37 2.97
CA VAL A 787 -14.78 9.20 3.03
C VAL A 787 -14.57 9.97 1.72
N VAL A 788 -14.72 9.31 0.58
CA VAL A 788 -14.60 9.95 -0.75
C VAL A 788 -15.59 11.09 -0.89
N GLN A 789 -16.86 10.88 -0.49
CA GLN A 789 -17.88 11.91 -0.51
C GLN A 789 -17.51 13.11 0.39
N ASP A 790 -17.01 12.84 1.59
CA ASP A 790 -16.62 13.91 2.52
C ASP A 790 -15.46 14.75 1.97
N GLU A 791 -14.46 14.11 1.32
CA GLU A 791 -13.35 14.83 0.69
C GLU A 791 -13.80 15.68 -0.50
N ILE A 792 -14.68 15.15 -1.35
CA ILE A 792 -15.28 15.92 -2.46
C ILE A 792 -16.04 17.13 -1.91
N ALA A 793 -16.86 16.95 -0.88
CA ALA A 793 -17.62 18.03 -0.26
C ALA A 793 -16.71 19.13 0.35
N HIS A 794 -15.46 18.78 0.69
CA HIS A 794 -14.44 19.73 1.17
C HIS A 794 -13.53 20.28 0.07
N GLY A 795 -13.82 19.95 -1.19
CA GLY A 795 -13.22 20.58 -2.37
C GLY A 795 -12.04 19.82 -2.96
N MET A 796 -11.80 18.57 -2.56
CA MET A 796 -10.80 17.71 -3.19
C MET A 796 -11.28 17.27 -4.58
N ASP A 797 -10.42 17.38 -5.60
CA ASP A 797 -10.74 16.99 -6.98
C ASP A 797 -10.59 15.48 -7.17
N ILE A 798 -11.64 14.74 -6.77
CA ILE A 798 -11.73 13.29 -6.97
C ILE A 798 -12.74 13.03 -8.07
N ARG A 799 -12.29 12.38 -9.17
CA ARG A 799 -13.07 12.18 -10.40
C ARG A 799 -13.85 10.87 -10.43
N GLY A 800 -13.37 9.82 -9.73
CA GLY A 800 -14.02 8.51 -9.78
C GLY A 800 -13.58 7.58 -8.66
N TYR A 801 -14.36 6.52 -8.51
CA TYR A 801 -14.14 5.41 -7.58
C TYR A 801 -14.33 4.09 -8.30
N THR A 802 -13.30 3.24 -8.27
CA THR A 802 -13.31 1.93 -8.90
C THR A 802 -13.11 0.84 -7.85
N TYR A 803 -14.05 -0.10 -7.76
CA TYR A 803 -13.98 -1.22 -6.83
C TYR A 803 -13.13 -2.37 -7.38
N TRP A 804 -12.20 -2.88 -6.58
CA TRP A 804 -11.44 -4.09 -6.84
C TRP A 804 -12.00 -5.28 -6.05
N SER A 805 -12.55 -6.30 -6.69
CA SER A 805 -12.59 -6.52 -8.12
C SER A 805 -14.03 -6.85 -8.57
N PHE A 806 -14.26 -6.83 -9.88
CA PHE A 806 -15.54 -7.24 -10.47
C PHE A 806 -15.83 -8.70 -10.14
N VAL A 807 -14.86 -9.59 -10.37
CA VAL A 807 -14.97 -11.04 -10.18
C VAL A 807 -13.75 -11.56 -9.43
N ASP A 808 -13.93 -12.61 -8.63
CA ASP A 808 -12.81 -13.32 -7.99
C ASP A 808 -11.84 -13.82 -9.05
N ASN A 809 -10.56 -13.57 -8.84
CA ASN A 809 -9.50 -13.80 -9.83
C ASN A 809 -8.21 -14.32 -9.19
N LEU A 810 -7.16 -14.51 -9.99
CA LEU A 810 -5.86 -14.97 -9.53
C LEU A 810 -5.15 -13.86 -8.74
N GLU A 811 -5.15 -13.94 -7.40
CA GLU A 811 -4.43 -12.98 -6.56
C GLU A 811 -2.93 -13.30 -6.51
N TRP A 812 -2.29 -13.16 -7.67
CA TRP A 812 -0.85 -13.30 -7.88
C TRP A 812 -0.29 -14.58 -7.23
N ALA A 813 0.73 -14.43 -6.35
CA ALA A 813 1.34 -15.55 -5.64
C ALA A 813 0.38 -16.26 -4.66
N ASN A 814 -0.70 -15.62 -4.24
CA ASN A 814 -1.71 -16.19 -3.34
C ASN A 814 -2.73 -17.10 -4.06
N GLY A 815 -2.76 -17.05 -5.39
CA GLY A 815 -3.71 -17.85 -6.16
C GLY A 815 -5.16 -17.40 -5.96
N TYR A 816 -6.07 -18.35 -5.77
CA TYR A 816 -7.49 -18.10 -5.59
C TYR A 816 -7.95 -18.18 -4.13
N ASP A 817 -7.02 -18.12 -3.16
CA ASP A 817 -7.33 -18.21 -1.73
C ASP A 817 -7.93 -16.89 -1.17
N LEU A 818 -7.84 -15.80 -1.93
CA LEU A 818 -8.31 -14.46 -1.55
C LEU A 818 -9.40 -13.99 -2.52
N GLU A 819 -10.58 -13.76 -1.98
CA GLU A 819 -11.77 -13.39 -2.74
C GLU A 819 -12.09 -11.89 -2.59
N PHE A 820 -11.79 -11.10 -3.62
CA PHE A 820 -12.08 -9.66 -3.69
C PHE A 820 -13.35 -9.33 -4.48
N GLY A 821 -13.79 -10.23 -5.36
CA GLY A 821 -14.83 -9.99 -6.33
C GLY A 821 -16.19 -9.65 -5.73
N LEU A 822 -16.99 -8.87 -6.48
CA LEU A 822 -18.44 -8.74 -6.26
C LEU A 822 -19.19 -9.96 -6.78
N TYR A 823 -18.56 -10.67 -7.70
CA TYR A 823 -19.00 -11.96 -8.21
C TYR A 823 -17.93 -13.02 -7.98
N GLY A 824 -18.36 -14.23 -7.66
CA GLY A 824 -17.53 -15.42 -7.79
C GLY A 824 -17.63 -16.01 -9.20
N SER A 825 -16.75 -16.97 -9.51
CA SER A 825 -16.84 -17.79 -10.71
C SER A 825 -16.57 -19.23 -10.35
N ASP A 826 -17.26 -20.17 -11.01
CA ASP A 826 -17.02 -21.61 -10.83
C ASP A 826 -16.17 -22.15 -11.97
N PRO A 827 -14.85 -22.35 -11.76
CA PRO A 827 -13.95 -22.85 -12.79
C PRO A 827 -14.19 -24.33 -13.15
N THR A 828 -15.10 -25.01 -12.47
CA THR A 828 -15.48 -26.39 -12.79
C THR A 828 -16.53 -26.49 -13.89
N THR A 829 -17.15 -25.36 -14.27
CA THR A 829 -18.16 -25.26 -15.31
C THR A 829 -17.58 -24.54 -16.54
N PRO A 830 -17.83 -25.03 -17.76
CA PRO A 830 -17.39 -24.33 -18.98
C PRO A 830 -18.08 -22.97 -19.18
N GLU A 831 -19.23 -22.79 -18.58
CA GLU A 831 -20.06 -21.58 -18.69
C GLU A 831 -19.51 -20.43 -17.85
N LEU A 832 -18.67 -20.71 -16.84
CA LEU A 832 -18.05 -19.71 -15.94
C LEU A 832 -19.07 -18.72 -15.35
N GLU A 833 -20.24 -19.27 -14.93
CA GLU A 833 -21.36 -18.46 -14.45
C GLU A 833 -20.93 -17.57 -13.28
N ARG A 834 -21.34 -16.28 -13.34
CA ARG A 834 -21.06 -15.31 -12.28
C ARG A 834 -21.96 -15.52 -11.08
N THR A 835 -21.39 -15.94 -9.96
CA THR A 835 -22.11 -16.12 -8.69
C THR A 835 -22.11 -14.79 -7.92
N PRO A 836 -23.26 -14.13 -7.74
CA PRO A 836 -23.31 -12.83 -7.10
C PRO A 836 -23.01 -12.94 -5.59
N LYS A 837 -22.33 -11.95 -5.03
CA LYS A 837 -22.18 -11.70 -3.58
C LYS A 837 -23.22 -10.64 -3.16
N PRO A 838 -24.41 -11.06 -2.71
CA PRO A 838 -25.60 -10.22 -2.74
C PRO A 838 -25.57 -9.03 -1.79
N ALA A 839 -24.90 -9.15 -0.63
CA ALA A 839 -24.84 -8.06 0.33
C ALA A 839 -24.00 -6.88 -0.20
N SER A 840 -22.85 -7.17 -0.80
CA SER A 840 -21.98 -6.17 -1.40
C SER A 840 -22.59 -5.56 -2.64
N ILE A 841 -23.19 -6.39 -3.51
CA ILE A 841 -23.89 -5.89 -4.70
C ILE A 841 -25.04 -4.96 -4.31
N SER A 842 -25.82 -5.31 -3.29
CA SER A 842 -26.87 -4.45 -2.78
C SER A 842 -26.35 -3.12 -2.23
N ALA A 843 -25.27 -3.15 -1.47
CA ALA A 843 -24.66 -1.96 -0.88
C ALA A 843 -24.18 -0.99 -1.98
N ILE A 844 -23.33 -1.48 -2.91
CA ILE A 844 -22.75 -0.64 -3.96
C ILE A 844 -23.81 -0.15 -4.94
N SER A 845 -24.69 -1.01 -5.42
CA SER A 845 -25.74 -0.64 -6.39
C SER A 845 -26.78 0.33 -5.82
N SER A 846 -27.00 0.31 -4.52
CA SER A 846 -27.85 1.30 -3.85
C SER A 846 -27.27 2.71 -3.89
N ILE A 847 -25.93 2.83 -3.97
CA ILE A 847 -25.23 4.12 -4.08
C ILE A 847 -25.14 4.54 -5.54
N THR A 848 -24.62 3.67 -6.41
CA THR A 848 -24.33 3.99 -7.81
C THR A 848 -25.58 4.27 -8.64
N LYS A 849 -26.72 3.69 -8.27
CA LYS A 849 -28.04 3.88 -8.91
C LYS A 849 -28.93 4.92 -8.26
N ASP A 850 -28.41 5.63 -7.25
CA ASP A 850 -29.20 6.69 -6.63
C ASP A 850 -29.45 7.85 -7.60
N VAL A 851 -30.72 8.12 -7.87
CA VAL A 851 -31.13 9.13 -8.86
C VAL A 851 -30.78 10.56 -8.47
N ASN A 852 -30.43 10.80 -7.22
CA ASN A 852 -29.99 12.09 -6.70
C ASN A 852 -28.46 12.21 -6.69
N HIS A 853 -27.74 11.19 -7.15
CA HIS A 853 -26.29 11.11 -7.05
C HIS A 853 -25.80 11.37 -5.61
N SER A 854 -26.39 10.69 -4.63
CA SER A 854 -26.16 10.95 -3.20
C SER A 854 -26.05 9.64 -2.43
N LEU A 855 -25.37 9.66 -1.29
CA LEU A 855 -25.35 8.52 -0.38
C LEU A 855 -26.72 8.34 0.27
N PRO A 856 -27.41 7.19 0.06
CA PRO A 856 -28.72 6.98 0.66
C PRO A 856 -28.64 6.83 2.19
N LEU A 857 -29.44 7.56 2.93
CA LEU A 857 -29.48 7.50 4.40
C LEU A 857 -29.76 6.07 4.91
N SER A 858 -30.60 5.30 4.20
CA SER A 858 -30.89 3.90 4.54
C SER A 858 -29.68 2.98 4.48
N VAL A 859 -28.77 3.24 3.54
CA VAL A 859 -27.51 2.49 3.40
C VAL A 859 -26.53 2.91 4.49
N LEU A 860 -26.39 4.22 4.73
CA LEU A 860 -25.54 4.74 5.80
C LEU A 860 -25.97 4.22 7.18
N ALA A 861 -27.28 4.21 7.47
CA ALA A 861 -27.80 3.70 8.73
C ALA A 861 -27.54 2.20 8.97
N MET A 862 -27.28 1.42 7.90
CA MET A 862 -26.93 0.00 8.03
C MET A 862 -25.44 -0.22 8.31
N TYR A 863 -24.55 0.63 7.76
CA TYR A 863 -23.13 0.31 7.66
C TYR A 863 -22.19 1.30 8.35
N ILE A 864 -22.66 2.52 8.68
CA ILE A 864 -21.84 3.46 9.47
C ILE A 864 -21.75 2.94 10.92
N PRO A 865 -20.53 2.83 11.49
CA PRO A 865 -20.35 2.34 12.86
C PRO A 865 -21.09 3.21 13.89
N GLY A 866 -21.96 2.58 14.68
CA GLY A 866 -22.73 3.25 15.73
C GLY A 866 -23.85 4.18 15.23
N ALA A 867 -24.30 4.05 13.97
CA ALA A 867 -25.45 4.78 13.43
C ALA A 867 -26.72 4.52 14.27
N VAL A 868 -27.61 5.55 14.41
CA VAL A 868 -28.79 5.53 15.29
C VAL A 868 -30.09 5.38 14.50
#